data_28f92bfdc7f48e78952a9efc78527ee4
#
_entry.id   28f92bfdc7f48e78952a9efc78527ee4
#
_cell.length_a   1.000
_cell.length_b   1.000
_cell.length_c   1.000
_cell.angle_alpha   90.00
_cell.angle_beta   90.00
_cell.angle_gamma   90.00
#
_symmetry.space_group_name_H-M   'P 1'
#
loop_
_entity.id
_entity.type
_entity.pdbx_description
1 polymer ?
#
loop_
_entity_poly.entity_id
_entity_poly.type
_entity_poly.pdbx_seq_one_letter_code
_entity_poly.pdbx_strand_id
1 'polypeptide(L)'
;MEQKLKTIFYAMGAMILAPQTLCAQSVNIEGLDSLRLSGSVSVVEPELLKKGVLNNALDALSGQTAGVNVTTNGLDRIAMLNSVRVRGTTSIMGGNDPLVIIDGVTSDVATLATIYPADIESFTVLKNASETALYGSRGASGVIQVKTKKGTGKGFQISYEGNYGIEAMYKSMEMLNAAEYIAAAQKYGLEYNNKGYDTNFRKAITRTGNIQNHYLAFSGGTPQSNYRASFGYIDHNTIIRSKGYRNLVAKIDVTQKAFGDKLTGDFGVFGSSFKNNDIFDSQALFYSADAMNPTYPYDKLNGSWVKNGAASQVNPPGALLKERNDTKNMNFNAHLKLNYDMTNSLSVSAFGAYSYASNENNQFCPTWVWAQGNLYRGEFKSEDWLANVSFNYQHSWGIHNLKAMVGAEYQKDIRTGFWTSAKGITNNDMYYHNIGAAASRPFGGTDSKYEDPTLASVMGNVDYTLYNKYSLSVSMRGDGSSMVGNDHTWGFFPSVSLSWDMKQEKWLRSLQKITMLKLRTGYGRSGNLGGISSYTTLNTVRQNGIVSVNSSPTVTMGMISNNNPDLKWETRATWNIGADLGLWNNRLVLTAEYYYSKTTDMLYAYDVPVPPFAYDKLLANLGSMSNQGLEVGVSFTPIQKKDMELNINMNLSWQKNKLLSLSGEYDGMQMSAADITAMGALSGAGQHGGYNNVVYQIVGQPLGVFYLPHCKGIIEDGNGHYRYDIEDLDKNGTVDLSDGGDRYIAGQATPKVTLGSNISFRYRDWYLSLQMNGAFGHKIFNGTGLAYTNMSSFPDYNVLKGAPEKNIVDQNVSDYWLEKGDYLNFENLTLGYDIPIRKGVVQSLRVSASVNNLATISSYSGLTPMINSYVVNSTMGIDDKRTYPVYRTFSLGLSVQF
;
A
#
# COMPACT_ATOMS: atom_id res chain seq x y z
N MET A 1 12.27 -25.86 20.10
CA MET A 1 11.30 -24.74 20.28
C MET A 1 9.90 -25.26 20.53
N GLU A 2 9.37 -26.17 19.72
CA GLU A 2 8.04 -26.78 19.91
C GLU A 2 7.83 -27.40 21.29
N GLN A 3 8.86 -28.09 21.83
CA GLN A 3 8.80 -28.64 23.18
C GLN A 3 8.73 -27.58 24.29
N LYS A 4 9.46 -26.46 24.17
CA LYS A 4 9.38 -25.33 25.12
C LYS A 4 8.04 -24.59 25.02
N LEU A 5 7.50 -24.42 23.79
CA LEU A 5 6.16 -23.85 23.58
C LEU A 5 5.06 -24.75 24.14
N LYS A 6 5.16 -26.08 23.94
CA LYS A 6 4.23 -27.05 24.56
C LYS A 6 4.28 -26.98 26.08
N THR A 7 5.45 -26.79 26.69
CA THR A 7 5.60 -26.65 28.15
C THR A 7 4.92 -25.39 28.67
N ILE A 8 4.99 -24.27 27.95
CA ILE A 8 4.27 -23.01 28.28
C ILE A 8 2.75 -23.21 28.17
N PHE A 9 2.27 -23.89 27.12
CA PHE A 9 0.86 -24.22 26.99
C PHE A 9 0.37 -25.22 28.04
N TYR A 10 1.16 -26.22 28.42
CA TYR A 10 0.84 -27.14 29.55
C TYR A 10 0.83 -26.40 30.88
N ALA A 11 1.77 -25.48 31.13
CA ALA A 11 1.76 -24.64 32.34
C ALA A 11 0.55 -23.72 32.39
N MET A 12 0.12 -23.16 31.26
CA MET A 12 -1.12 -22.39 31.14
C MET A 12 -2.37 -23.26 31.30
N GLY A 13 -2.38 -24.47 30.71
CA GLY A 13 -3.44 -25.45 30.91
C GLY A 13 -3.59 -25.90 32.36
N ALA A 14 -2.48 -26.04 33.12
CA ALA A 14 -2.49 -26.37 34.53
C ALA A 14 -2.98 -25.20 35.42
N MET A 15 -2.76 -23.94 35.00
CA MET A 15 -3.36 -22.76 35.66
C MET A 15 -4.87 -22.65 35.46
N ILE A 16 -5.41 -23.19 34.37
CA ILE A 16 -6.84 -23.23 34.06
C ILE A 16 -7.58 -24.25 34.92
N LEU A 17 -6.87 -25.27 35.47
CA LEU A 17 -7.45 -26.32 36.31
C LEU A 17 -7.41 -26.01 37.82
N ALA A 18 -6.81 -24.92 38.23
CA ALA A 18 -6.85 -24.48 39.64
C ALA A 18 -8.14 -23.65 39.88
N PRO A 19 -9.03 -24.05 40.80
CA PRO A 19 -10.21 -23.27 41.05
C PRO A 19 -9.86 -22.05 41.89
N GLN A 20 -9.84 -20.91 41.25
CA GLN A 20 -10.25 -19.60 41.77
C GLN A 20 -9.71 -18.45 40.91
N THR A 21 -10.63 -17.88 40.15
CA THR A 21 -10.81 -16.49 39.76
C THR A 21 -9.63 -15.66 39.30
N LEU A 22 -9.56 -15.48 37.95
CA LEU A 22 -9.11 -14.23 37.32
C LEU A 22 -9.48 -14.27 35.84
N CYS A 23 -10.01 -13.23 35.33
CA CYS A 23 -10.78 -13.17 34.10
C CYS A 23 -10.52 -11.96 33.27
N ALA A 24 -10.70 -12.04 31.95
CA ALA A 24 -10.39 -10.95 31.06
C ALA A 24 -10.93 -10.99 29.62
N GLN A 25 -10.91 -10.02 28.79
CA GLN A 25 -11.47 -9.84 27.45
C GLN A 25 -10.42 -9.71 26.35
N SER A 26 -10.76 -10.17 25.14
CA SER A 26 -10.01 -9.88 23.92
C SER A 26 -9.89 -8.38 23.68
N VAL A 27 -8.75 -7.97 23.11
CA VAL A 27 -8.54 -6.61 22.61
C VAL A 27 -9.47 -6.40 21.40
N ASN A 28 -10.75 -6.24 21.68
CA ASN A 28 -11.70 -5.69 20.74
C ASN A 28 -12.00 -4.28 21.22
N ILE A 29 -11.59 -3.29 20.44
CA ILE A 29 -11.92 -1.89 20.70
C ILE A 29 -13.40 -1.61 20.36
N GLU A 30 -14.26 -2.63 20.42
CA GLU A 30 -15.71 -2.48 20.31
C GLU A 30 -16.23 -1.73 21.54
N GLY A 31 -16.76 -0.53 21.33
CA GLY A 31 -17.33 0.32 22.37
C GLY A 31 -16.36 1.21 23.11
N LEU A 32 -15.14 1.38 22.65
CA LEU A 32 -14.30 2.46 23.12
C LEU A 32 -14.83 3.77 22.53
N ASP A 33 -15.45 4.55 23.39
CA ASP A 33 -15.72 5.95 23.11
C ASP A 33 -14.39 6.60 22.70
N SER A 34 -14.26 7.04 21.43
CA SER A 34 -13.03 7.64 20.92
C SER A 34 -12.56 8.83 21.78
N LEU A 35 -13.50 9.45 22.51
CA LEU A 35 -13.26 10.49 23.49
C LEU A 35 -12.54 10.01 24.76
N ARG A 36 -12.52 8.71 25.04
CA ARG A 36 -11.90 8.13 26.26
C ARG A 36 -10.54 7.48 26.02
N LEU A 37 -10.12 7.32 24.76
CA LEU A 37 -8.81 6.76 24.45
C LEU A 37 -7.68 7.68 24.93
N SER A 38 -6.70 7.12 25.61
CA SER A 38 -5.49 7.85 26.03
C SER A 38 -4.52 8.05 24.89
N GLY A 39 -4.68 7.33 23.77
CA GLY A 39 -3.79 7.31 22.62
C GLY A 39 -4.31 8.06 21.38
N SER A 40 -3.53 7.99 20.28
CA SER A 40 -3.85 8.56 18.97
C SER A 40 -4.57 7.54 18.09
N VAL A 41 -5.87 7.56 18.16
CA VAL A 41 -6.72 6.70 17.34
C VAL A 41 -7.55 7.57 16.41
N SER A 42 -7.52 7.24 15.12
CA SER A 42 -8.37 7.88 14.11
C SER A 42 -9.45 6.92 13.68
N VAL A 43 -10.72 7.29 13.90
CA VAL A 43 -11.86 6.52 13.43
C VAL A 43 -12.45 7.21 12.21
N VAL A 44 -12.65 6.46 11.13
CA VAL A 44 -13.29 6.92 9.90
C VAL A 44 -14.67 6.28 9.83
N GLU A 45 -15.69 7.09 10.11
CA GLU A 45 -17.10 6.69 10.12
C GLU A 45 -17.66 6.55 8.70
N PRO A 46 -18.77 5.80 8.50
CA PRO A 46 -19.36 5.56 7.19
C PRO A 46 -19.73 6.82 6.40
N GLU A 47 -20.08 7.90 7.12
CA GLU A 47 -20.44 9.19 6.52
C GLU A 47 -19.27 9.87 5.84
N LEU A 48 -18.04 9.64 6.34
CA LEU A 48 -16.80 10.19 5.80
C LEU A 48 -16.25 9.36 4.65
N LEU A 49 -16.71 8.10 4.51
CA LEU A 49 -16.24 7.24 3.43
C LEU A 49 -16.64 7.81 2.06
N LYS A 50 -15.75 7.66 1.11
CA LYS A 50 -15.93 8.09 -0.27
C LYS A 50 -17.19 7.48 -0.86
N LYS A 51 -17.98 8.31 -1.53
CA LYS A 51 -19.23 7.92 -2.21
C LYS A 51 -18.98 7.71 -3.70
N GLY A 52 -19.93 7.05 -4.38
CA GLY A 52 -19.84 6.74 -5.81
C GLY A 52 -19.10 5.44 -6.10
N VAL A 53 -18.52 5.32 -7.29
CA VAL A 53 -17.80 4.12 -7.70
C VAL A 53 -16.46 4.05 -6.98
N LEU A 54 -16.27 2.97 -6.22
CA LEU A 54 -15.01 2.61 -5.58
C LEU A 54 -14.47 1.34 -6.23
N ASN A 55 -13.17 1.33 -6.49
CA ASN A 55 -12.50 0.15 -7.04
C ASN A 55 -12.23 -0.90 -5.95
N ASN A 56 -11.95 -0.44 -4.73
CA ASN A 56 -11.65 -1.29 -3.57
C ASN A 56 -11.85 -0.53 -2.25
N ALA A 57 -11.70 -1.23 -1.13
CA ALA A 57 -11.85 -0.67 0.21
C ALA A 57 -10.81 0.41 0.57
N LEU A 58 -9.61 0.37 -0.01
CA LEU A 58 -8.55 1.35 0.24
C LEU A 58 -8.88 2.72 -0.36
N ASP A 59 -9.62 2.75 -1.47
CA ASP A 59 -10.16 3.99 -2.04
C ASP A 59 -11.03 4.76 -1.02
N ALA A 60 -11.74 4.02 -0.15
CA ALA A 60 -12.58 4.62 0.88
C ALA A 60 -11.76 5.27 2.01
N LEU A 61 -10.54 4.77 2.27
CA LEU A 61 -9.65 5.26 3.33
C LEU A 61 -8.78 6.45 2.88
N SER A 62 -8.58 6.62 1.56
CA SER A 62 -7.69 7.64 1.00
C SER A 62 -8.07 9.05 1.44
N GLY A 63 -7.09 9.80 2.02
CA GLY A 63 -7.28 11.18 2.47
C GLY A 63 -8.18 11.37 3.70
N GLN A 64 -8.65 10.29 4.35
CA GLN A 64 -9.61 10.40 5.46
C GLN A 64 -8.96 10.61 6.83
N THR A 65 -7.69 10.30 6.98
CA THR A 65 -7.00 10.46 8.26
C THR A 65 -5.56 10.95 8.10
N ALA A 66 -5.14 11.87 8.99
CA ALA A 66 -3.78 12.40 8.99
C ALA A 66 -2.75 11.28 9.21
N GLY A 67 -1.61 11.35 8.51
CA GLY A 67 -0.52 10.39 8.63
C GLY A 67 -0.75 9.05 7.93
N VAL A 68 -1.88 8.85 7.25
CA VAL A 68 -2.15 7.67 6.42
C VAL A 68 -2.10 8.07 4.95
N ASN A 69 -1.16 7.47 4.23
CA ASN A 69 -0.96 7.70 2.81
C ASN A 69 -1.36 6.44 2.04
N VAL A 70 -2.36 6.56 1.20
CA VAL A 70 -2.74 5.57 0.20
C VAL A 70 -2.25 6.08 -1.14
N THR A 71 -1.20 5.46 -1.68
CA THR A 71 -0.59 5.89 -2.93
C THR A 71 -1.21 5.18 -4.12
N THR A 72 -1.52 5.94 -5.16
CA THR A 72 -1.96 5.42 -6.46
C THR A 72 -0.80 5.51 -7.41
N ASN A 73 -0.28 4.38 -7.86
CA ASN A 73 0.85 4.35 -8.79
C ASN A 73 0.36 4.78 -10.18
N GLY A 74 0.51 6.08 -10.50
CA GLY A 74 0.17 6.63 -11.81
C GLY A 74 -1.27 6.40 -12.27
N LEU A 75 -2.23 6.31 -11.36
CA LEU A 75 -3.66 6.01 -11.59
C LEU A 75 -3.96 4.55 -12.01
N ASP A 76 -2.97 3.69 -12.18
CA ASP A 76 -3.22 2.25 -12.28
C ASP A 76 -3.67 1.70 -10.93
N ARG A 77 -4.97 1.76 -10.68
CA ARG A 77 -5.58 1.40 -9.40
C ARG A 77 -5.54 -0.09 -9.07
N ILE A 78 -5.19 -0.93 -10.03
CA ILE A 78 -4.98 -2.36 -9.79
C ILE A 78 -3.63 -2.59 -9.09
N ALA A 79 -2.62 -1.80 -9.44
CA ALA A 79 -1.32 -1.80 -8.77
C ALA A 79 -1.33 -1.13 -7.38
N MET A 80 -2.44 -0.49 -6.98
CA MET A 80 -2.59 0.16 -5.67
C MET A 80 -2.58 -0.79 -4.47
N LEU A 81 -2.71 -2.06 -4.68
CA LEU A 81 -2.90 -3.06 -3.62
C LEU A 81 -1.76 -3.09 -2.58
N ASN A 82 -0.67 -2.36 -2.79
CA ASN A 82 0.55 -2.53 -1.98
C ASN A 82 1.14 -1.24 -1.40
N SER A 83 0.42 -0.12 -1.36
CA SER A 83 1.05 1.13 -0.94
C SER A 83 0.25 1.96 0.06
N VAL A 84 -0.09 1.35 1.17
CA VAL A 84 -0.57 2.07 2.35
C VAL A 84 0.60 2.29 3.31
N ARG A 85 0.80 3.52 3.75
CA ARG A 85 1.84 3.89 4.73
C ARG A 85 1.23 4.67 5.88
N VAL A 86 1.57 4.26 7.10
CA VAL A 86 1.19 4.99 8.32
C VAL A 86 2.44 5.68 8.87
N ARG A 87 2.43 7.03 8.84
CA ARG A 87 3.57 7.87 9.29
C ARG A 87 4.87 7.62 8.51
N GLY A 88 4.74 7.30 7.22
CA GLY A 88 5.86 7.13 6.29
C GLY A 88 6.58 5.79 6.40
N THR A 89 7.78 5.74 5.84
CA THR A 89 8.65 4.57 5.80
C THR A 89 9.41 4.41 7.12
N THR A 90 9.38 3.22 7.71
CA THR A 90 9.94 2.95 9.05
C THR A 90 11.09 1.96 9.04
N SER A 91 11.27 1.24 7.93
CA SER A 91 12.37 0.30 7.70
C SER A 91 12.78 0.32 6.22
N ILE A 92 14.02 -0.07 5.92
CA ILE A 92 14.50 -0.24 4.54
C ILE A 92 14.13 -1.63 4.01
N MET A 93 14.35 -2.68 4.79
CA MET A 93 14.12 -4.07 4.38
C MET A 93 13.01 -4.78 5.16
N GLY A 94 12.68 -4.31 6.37
CA GLY A 94 11.78 -4.96 7.30
C GLY A 94 10.28 -4.85 6.98
N GLY A 95 9.91 -4.35 5.79
CA GLY A 95 8.52 -4.11 5.42
C GLY A 95 7.95 -2.85 6.09
N ASN A 96 6.97 -2.23 5.44
CA ASN A 96 6.39 -0.96 5.88
C ASN A 96 4.85 -0.95 5.78
N ASP A 97 4.25 -2.08 5.42
CA ASP A 97 2.80 -2.19 5.33
C ASP A 97 2.19 -2.28 6.73
N PRO A 98 1.10 -1.55 7.00
CA PRO A 98 0.40 -1.67 8.27
C PRO A 98 -0.21 -3.06 8.42
N LEU A 99 -0.28 -3.53 9.66
CA LEU A 99 -1.08 -4.70 9.99
C LEU A 99 -2.56 -4.39 9.76
N VAL A 100 -3.25 -5.24 9.04
CA VAL A 100 -4.70 -5.14 8.85
C VAL A 100 -5.40 -6.17 9.73
N ILE A 101 -6.49 -5.75 10.40
CA ILE A 101 -7.34 -6.62 11.21
C ILE A 101 -8.78 -6.44 10.76
N ILE A 102 -9.40 -7.49 10.27
CA ILE A 102 -10.78 -7.48 9.78
C ILE A 102 -11.66 -8.30 10.73
N ASP A 103 -12.54 -7.64 11.46
CA ASP A 103 -13.41 -8.28 12.47
C ASP A 103 -12.64 -9.13 13.50
N GLY A 104 -11.40 -8.75 13.83
CA GLY A 104 -10.52 -9.48 14.75
C GLY A 104 -9.56 -10.47 14.08
N VAL A 105 -9.75 -10.79 12.79
CA VAL A 105 -8.86 -11.68 12.03
C VAL A 105 -7.65 -10.90 11.53
N THR A 106 -6.45 -11.38 11.81
CA THR A 106 -5.21 -10.85 11.23
C THR A 106 -5.21 -11.04 9.72
N SER A 107 -4.88 -10.00 8.99
CA SER A 107 -4.96 -9.94 7.54
C SER A 107 -3.91 -8.98 6.98
N ASP A 108 -3.95 -8.73 5.68
CA ASP A 108 -3.06 -7.83 4.96
C ASP A 108 -3.81 -6.80 4.10
N VAL A 109 -3.05 -5.87 3.53
CA VAL A 109 -3.56 -4.80 2.66
C VAL A 109 -4.20 -5.38 1.38
N ALA A 110 -3.67 -6.48 0.87
CA ALA A 110 -4.19 -7.13 -0.35
C ALA A 110 -5.58 -7.77 -0.10
N THR A 111 -5.75 -8.45 1.03
CA THR A 111 -7.05 -8.99 1.45
C THR A 111 -8.06 -7.88 1.72
N LEU A 112 -7.64 -6.78 2.40
CA LEU A 112 -8.49 -5.60 2.62
C LEU A 112 -9.02 -5.03 1.30
N ALA A 113 -8.17 -4.96 0.27
CA ALA A 113 -8.58 -4.47 -1.04
C ALA A 113 -9.65 -5.35 -1.73
N THR A 114 -9.80 -6.60 -1.34
CA THR A 114 -10.85 -7.49 -1.89
C THR A 114 -12.20 -7.36 -1.18
N ILE A 115 -12.27 -6.74 0.02
CA ILE A 115 -13.54 -6.50 0.72
C ILE A 115 -14.39 -5.52 -0.08
N TYR A 116 -15.70 -5.80 -0.15
CA TYR A 116 -16.61 -4.88 -0.80
C TYR A 116 -16.80 -3.62 0.07
N PRO A 117 -16.59 -2.39 -0.46
CA PRO A 117 -16.61 -1.16 0.34
C PRO A 117 -17.89 -0.94 1.14
N ALA A 118 -19.06 -1.36 0.61
CA ALA A 118 -20.35 -1.22 1.30
C ALA A 118 -20.53 -2.11 2.53
N ASP A 119 -19.70 -3.16 2.70
CA ASP A 119 -19.68 -3.96 3.92
C ASP A 119 -18.94 -3.29 5.07
N ILE A 120 -18.15 -2.27 4.81
CA ILE A 120 -17.36 -1.61 5.85
C ILE A 120 -18.26 -0.72 6.70
N GLU A 121 -18.16 -0.90 8.01
CA GLU A 121 -18.80 -0.03 9.01
C GLU A 121 -17.85 1.10 9.38
N SER A 122 -16.58 0.79 9.70
CA SER A 122 -15.58 1.81 10.05
C SER A 122 -14.17 1.31 9.85
N PHE A 123 -13.23 2.27 9.70
CA PHE A 123 -11.81 2.04 9.86
C PHE A 123 -11.32 2.69 11.15
N THR A 124 -10.52 1.96 11.90
CA THR A 124 -9.81 2.49 13.06
C THR A 124 -8.31 2.36 12.80
N VAL A 125 -7.59 3.49 12.78
CA VAL A 125 -6.15 3.50 12.52
C VAL A 125 -5.40 3.81 13.81
N LEU A 126 -4.57 2.85 14.25
CA LEU A 126 -3.68 2.95 15.40
C LEU A 126 -2.29 3.33 14.89
N LYS A 127 -1.76 4.45 15.35
CA LYS A 127 -0.55 5.07 14.77
C LYS A 127 0.64 5.10 15.73
N ASN A 128 0.41 5.13 17.04
CA ASN A 128 1.46 5.19 18.04
C ASN A 128 1.77 3.82 18.64
N ALA A 129 2.99 3.66 19.13
CA ALA A 129 3.38 2.43 19.79
C ALA A 129 2.59 2.16 21.11
N SER A 130 2.01 3.20 21.73
CA SER A 130 1.12 3.03 22.90
C SER A 130 -0.13 2.21 22.59
N GLU A 131 -0.67 2.30 21.36
CA GLU A 131 -1.83 1.52 20.93
C GLU A 131 -1.40 0.26 20.18
N THR A 132 -0.30 0.33 19.40
CA THR A 132 0.14 -0.78 18.57
C THR A 132 0.98 -1.80 19.31
N ALA A 133 1.48 -1.50 20.53
CA ALA A 133 2.24 -2.45 21.36
C ALA A 133 1.44 -3.74 21.65
N LEU A 134 0.13 -3.68 21.78
CA LEU A 134 -0.73 -4.87 21.96
C LEU A 134 -0.73 -5.80 20.72
N TYR A 135 -0.27 -5.31 19.58
CA TYR A 135 -0.07 -6.09 18.35
C TYR A 135 1.40 -6.52 18.15
N GLY A 136 2.26 -6.15 19.09
CA GLY A 136 3.65 -6.62 19.24
C GLY A 136 4.50 -6.41 18.00
N SER A 137 5.07 -7.50 17.55
CA SER A 137 6.00 -7.57 16.41
C SER A 137 5.39 -7.23 15.05
N ARG A 138 4.08 -7.09 14.95
CA ARG A 138 3.38 -6.76 13.71
C ARG A 138 2.87 -5.32 13.69
N GLY A 139 2.95 -4.61 14.83
CA GLY A 139 2.39 -3.26 15.01
C GLY A 139 3.32 -2.11 14.63
N ALA A 140 4.59 -2.35 14.25
CA ALA A 140 5.58 -1.28 14.04
C ALA A 140 5.22 -0.30 12.93
N SER A 141 4.60 -0.75 11.85
CA SER A 141 4.17 0.09 10.72
C SER A 141 2.74 0.64 10.86
N GLY A 142 2.16 0.55 12.08
CA GLY A 142 0.77 0.92 12.37
C GLY A 142 -0.20 -0.25 12.18
N VAL A 143 -1.44 -0.05 12.67
CA VAL A 143 -2.51 -1.05 12.57
C VAL A 143 -3.77 -0.41 12.00
N ILE A 144 -4.38 -1.06 11.01
CA ILE A 144 -5.67 -0.69 10.45
C ILE A 144 -6.68 -1.75 10.85
N GLN A 145 -7.57 -1.40 11.76
CA GLN A 145 -8.70 -2.24 12.13
C GLN A 145 -9.88 -1.89 11.23
N VAL A 146 -10.49 -2.90 10.66
CA VAL A 146 -11.68 -2.81 9.83
C VAL A 146 -12.82 -3.51 10.54
N LYS A 147 -13.84 -2.75 10.83
CA LYS A 147 -15.10 -3.28 11.34
C LYS A 147 -16.08 -3.35 10.18
N THR A 148 -16.68 -4.52 10.00
CA THR A 148 -17.70 -4.70 8.96
C THR A 148 -19.10 -4.64 9.56
N LYS A 149 -20.07 -4.28 8.72
CA LYS A 149 -21.50 -4.20 9.11
C LYS A 149 -22.02 -5.56 9.56
N LYS A 150 -22.71 -5.59 10.70
CA LYS A 150 -23.37 -6.78 11.26
C LYS A 150 -24.91 -6.66 11.21
N GLY A 151 -25.61 -7.70 11.58
CA GLY A 151 -27.06 -7.69 11.76
C GLY A 151 -27.49 -6.76 12.89
N THR A 152 -28.56 -6.00 12.70
CA THR A 152 -29.02 -4.99 13.69
C THR A 152 -30.10 -5.49 14.67
N GLY A 153 -30.61 -6.70 14.47
CA GLY A 153 -31.72 -7.22 15.28
C GLY A 153 -33.07 -6.50 15.10
N LYS A 154 -33.22 -5.67 14.06
CA LYS A 154 -34.39 -4.82 13.79
C LYS A 154 -35.36 -5.42 12.76
N GLY A 155 -35.54 -6.73 12.74
CA GLY A 155 -36.35 -7.37 11.73
C GLY A 155 -35.60 -7.62 10.41
N PHE A 156 -36.30 -8.13 9.41
CA PHE A 156 -35.69 -8.46 8.11
C PHE A 156 -35.57 -7.21 7.24
N GLN A 157 -34.38 -6.99 6.70
CA GLN A 157 -34.04 -5.88 5.82
C GLN A 157 -33.26 -6.39 4.62
N ILE A 158 -33.55 -5.86 3.45
CA ILE A 158 -32.78 -6.07 2.22
C ILE A 158 -32.23 -4.73 1.79
N SER A 159 -30.94 -4.66 1.46
CA SER A 159 -30.32 -3.48 0.85
C SER A 159 -29.63 -3.85 -0.46
N TYR A 160 -29.84 -3.03 -1.47
CA TYR A 160 -29.17 -3.12 -2.76
C TYR A 160 -28.46 -1.79 -3.07
N GLU A 161 -27.20 -1.87 -3.49
CA GLU A 161 -26.45 -0.75 -4.03
C GLU A 161 -25.87 -1.15 -5.39
N GLY A 162 -26.14 -0.33 -6.42
CA GLY A 162 -25.60 -0.51 -7.76
C GLY A 162 -24.97 0.76 -8.29
N ASN A 163 -23.81 0.66 -8.92
CA ASN A 163 -23.14 1.76 -9.57
C ASN A 163 -22.68 1.34 -10.97
N TYR A 164 -22.83 2.23 -11.94
CA TYR A 164 -22.27 2.07 -13.27
C TYR A 164 -21.47 3.31 -13.64
N GLY A 165 -20.21 3.09 -14.07
CA GLY A 165 -19.29 4.17 -14.43
C GLY A 165 -18.71 3.98 -15.82
N ILE A 166 -18.46 5.10 -16.50
CA ILE A 166 -17.77 5.18 -17.78
C ILE A 166 -16.45 5.92 -17.57
N GLU A 167 -15.37 5.35 -18.09
CA GLU A 167 -14.03 5.92 -17.98
C GLU A 167 -13.58 6.49 -19.32
N ALA A 168 -13.10 7.71 -19.31
CA ALA A 168 -12.59 8.40 -20.48
C ALA A 168 -11.20 8.99 -20.21
N MET A 169 -10.24 8.68 -21.06
CA MET A 169 -8.91 9.31 -21.04
C MET A 169 -9.05 10.80 -21.35
N TYR A 170 -8.43 11.69 -20.58
CA TYR A 170 -8.46 13.14 -20.82
C TYR A 170 -7.08 13.79 -20.92
N LYS A 171 -5.99 13.09 -20.55
CA LYS A 171 -4.61 13.56 -20.72
C LYS A 171 -3.73 12.41 -21.17
N SER A 172 -2.93 12.64 -22.19
CA SER A 172 -1.91 11.72 -22.71
C SER A 172 -0.70 12.51 -23.18
N MET A 173 0.41 11.83 -23.49
CA MET A 173 1.58 12.47 -24.08
C MET A 173 1.27 12.98 -25.48
N GLU A 174 1.76 14.18 -25.81
CA GLU A 174 1.62 14.77 -27.15
C GLU A 174 2.88 14.48 -27.95
N MET A 175 2.86 13.36 -28.66
CA MET A 175 3.94 12.93 -29.58
C MET A 175 3.72 13.49 -30.96
N LEU A 176 4.77 13.52 -31.80
CA LEU A 176 4.63 13.89 -33.21
C LEU A 176 3.65 12.95 -33.93
N ASN A 177 2.73 13.51 -34.73
CA ASN A 177 1.95 12.74 -35.70
C ASN A 177 2.81 12.46 -36.95
N ALA A 178 2.30 11.69 -37.91
CA ALA A 178 3.08 11.31 -39.10
C ALA A 178 3.58 12.50 -39.91
N ALA A 179 2.76 13.55 -40.12
CA ALA A 179 3.16 14.73 -40.88
C ALA A 179 4.24 15.54 -40.15
N GLU A 180 4.07 15.75 -38.82
CA GLU A 180 5.04 16.45 -37.96
C GLU A 180 6.37 15.67 -37.90
N TYR A 181 6.30 14.33 -37.76
CA TYR A 181 7.47 13.44 -37.77
C TYR A 181 8.28 13.52 -39.09
N ILE A 182 7.60 13.45 -40.24
CA ILE A 182 8.21 13.57 -41.56
C ILE A 182 8.86 14.94 -41.73
N ALA A 183 8.13 16.02 -41.36
CA ALA A 183 8.66 17.38 -41.46
C ALA A 183 9.89 17.59 -40.56
N ALA A 184 9.91 17.05 -39.36
CA ALA A 184 11.08 17.10 -38.49
C ALA A 184 12.28 16.33 -39.04
N ALA A 185 12.08 15.12 -39.56
CA ALA A 185 13.14 14.33 -40.17
C ALA A 185 13.75 15.05 -41.39
N GLN A 186 12.91 15.62 -42.25
CA GLN A 186 13.35 16.40 -43.41
C GLN A 186 14.11 17.68 -43.00
N LYS A 187 13.62 18.40 -41.98
CA LYS A 187 14.27 19.62 -41.45
C LYS A 187 15.72 19.35 -41.03
N TYR A 188 15.98 18.22 -40.40
CA TYR A 188 17.30 17.85 -39.90
C TYR A 188 18.09 16.93 -40.88
N GLY A 189 17.58 16.67 -42.08
CA GLY A 189 18.26 15.82 -43.07
C GLY A 189 18.45 14.36 -42.64
N LEU A 190 17.55 13.84 -41.79
CA LEU A 190 17.63 12.50 -41.22
C LEU A 190 16.94 11.47 -42.10
N GLU A 191 17.57 10.31 -42.25
CA GLU A 191 16.95 9.17 -42.92
C GLU A 191 15.86 8.57 -42.05
N TYR A 192 14.67 8.31 -42.60
CA TYR A 192 13.55 7.73 -41.87
C TYR A 192 12.78 6.73 -42.73
N ASN A 193 12.15 5.78 -42.07
CA ASN A 193 11.32 4.78 -42.71
C ASN A 193 9.84 5.19 -42.67
N ASN A 194 9.24 5.38 -43.82
CA ASN A 194 7.83 5.75 -43.96
C ASN A 194 7.02 4.59 -44.53
N LYS A 195 6.00 4.12 -43.82
CA LYS A 195 5.06 3.06 -44.26
C LYS A 195 3.72 3.62 -44.75
N GLY A 196 3.56 4.94 -44.80
CA GLY A 196 2.37 5.61 -45.34
C GLY A 196 1.14 5.65 -44.40
N TYR A 197 1.31 5.39 -43.13
CA TYR A 197 0.24 5.48 -42.14
C TYR A 197 0.34 6.79 -41.34
N ASP A 198 -0.74 7.10 -40.58
CA ASP A 198 -0.77 8.13 -39.55
C ASP A 198 -1.47 7.51 -38.33
N THR A 199 -0.66 6.89 -37.47
CA THR A 199 -1.13 6.09 -36.35
C THR A 199 -0.89 6.79 -35.03
N ASN A 200 -1.98 7.16 -34.33
CA ASN A 200 -1.93 7.54 -32.94
C ASN A 200 -1.98 6.27 -32.06
N PHE A 201 -0.82 5.77 -31.68
CA PHE A 201 -0.70 4.51 -30.95
C PHE A 201 -1.31 4.59 -29.55
N ARG A 202 -1.26 5.74 -28.85
CA ARG A 202 -1.95 5.94 -27.56
C ARG A 202 -3.46 5.74 -27.69
N LYS A 203 -4.07 6.33 -28.71
CA LYS A 203 -5.50 6.13 -29.00
C LYS A 203 -5.79 4.69 -29.42
N ALA A 204 -4.87 4.05 -30.14
CA ALA A 204 -5.06 2.68 -30.63
C ALA A 204 -5.04 1.64 -29.49
N ILE A 205 -4.23 1.84 -28.44
CA ILE A 205 -4.17 0.93 -27.27
C ILE A 205 -5.27 1.20 -26.24
N THR A 206 -5.96 2.34 -26.32
CA THR A 206 -6.98 2.72 -25.36
C THR A 206 -8.40 2.47 -25.89
N ARG A 207 -9.35 2.48 -24.98
CA ARG A 207 -10.80 2.41 -25.24
C ARG A 207 -11.53 3.25 -24.19
N THR A 208 -12.82 3.50 -24.39
CA THR A 208 -13.70 3.90 -23.29
C THR A 208 -13.82 2.71 -22.33
N GLY A 209 -13.40 2.92 -21.07
CA GLY A 209 -13.53 1.93 -20.01
C GLY A 209 -14.92 1.95 -19.39
N ASN A 210 -15.27 0.91 -18.65
CA ASN A 210 -16.48 0.87 -17.84
C ASN A 210 -16.26 0.06 -16.57
N ILE A 211 -16.98 0.46 -15.52
CA ILE A 211 -16.98 -0.25 -14.24
C ILE A 211 -18.42 -0.38 -13.76
N GLN A 212 -18.78 -1.55 -13.29
CA GLN A 212 -20.06 -1.82 -12.63
C GLN A 212 -19.84 -2.50 -11.29
N ASN A 213 -20.53 -1.98 -10.28
CA ASN A 213 -20.51 -2.47 -8.93
C ASN A 213 -21.93 -2.83 -8.51
N HIS A 214 -22.14 -4.04 -8.01
CA HIS A 214 -23.44 -4.50 -7.49
C HIS A 214 -23.24 -5.09 -6.09
N TYR A 215 -24.05 -4.67 -5.17
CA TYR A 215 -24.04 -5.15 -3.81
C TYR A 215 -25.45 -5.44 -3.32
N LEU A 216 -25.63 -6.59 -2.70
CA LEU A 216 -26.88 -7.05 -2.11
C LEU A 216 -26.61 -7.54 -0.70
N ALA A 217 -27.37 -7.06 0.27
CA ALA A 217 -27.26 -7.56 1.63
C ALA A 217 -28.63 -7.84 2.25
N PHE A 218 -28.64 -8.89 3.05
CA PHE A 218 -29.79 -9.35 3.85
C PHE A 218 -29.38 -9.29 5.31
N SER A 219 -30.18 -8.68 6.14
CA SER A 219 -29.95 -8.67 7.59
C SER A 219 -31.26 -8.84 8.34
N GLY A 220 -31.17 -9.39 9.52
CA GLY A 220 -32.35 -9.60 10.33
C GLY A 220 -32.04 -10.19 11.69
N GLY A 221 -33.11 -10.51 12.44
CA GLY A 221 -33.03 -11.17 13.72
C GLY A 221 -33.61 -10.37 14.87
N THR A 222 -33.16 -10.70 16.06
CA THR A 222 -33.54 -10.08 17.32
C THR A 222 -32.26 -9.55 18.03
N PRO A 223 -32.39 -8.81 19.14
CA PRO A 223 -31.22 -8.41 19.94
C PRO A 223 -30.39 -9.59 20.48
N GLN A 224 -30.99 -10.78 20.60
CA GLN A 224 -30.35 -12.01 21.08
C GLN A 224 -29.75 -12.85 19.95
N SER A 225 -30.36 -12.78 18.78
CA SER A 225 -29.94 -13.59 17.61
C SER A 225 -30.08 -12.74 16.36
N ASN A 226 -28.99 -12.34 15.76
CA ASN A 226 -29.00 -11.56 14.53
C ASN A 226 -28.02 -12.10 13.50
N TYR A 227 -28.31 -11.82 12.26
CA TYR A 227 -27.51 -12.27 11.12
C TYR A 227 -27.43 -11.20 10.04
N ARG A 228 -26.38 -11.26 9.27
CA ARG A 228 -26.21 -10.51 8.03
C ARG A 228 -25.52 -11.40 6.99
N ALA A 229 -26.03 -11.39 5.78
CA ALA A 229 -25.37 -11.98 4.61
C ALA A 229 -25.25 -10.92 3.52
N SER A 230 -24.11 -10.85 2.85
CA SER A 230 -23.89 -9.90 1.76
C SER A 230 -23.19 -10.55 0.58
N PHE A 231 -23.45 -10.00 -0.61
CA PHE A 231 -22.86 -10.40 -1.89
C PHE A 231 -22.45 -9.14 -2.64
N GLY A 232 -21.19 -9.07 -3.05
CA GLY A 232 -20.63 -7.98 -3.84
C GLY A 232 -20.05 -8.48 -5.15
N TYR A 233 -20.29 -7.74 -6.23
CA TYR A 233 -19.72 -7.99 -7.54
C TYR A 233 -19.18 -6.71 -8.15
N ILE A 234 -17.93 -6.74 -8.61
CA ILE A 234 -17.29 -5.65 -9.35
C ILE A 234 -16.78 -6.22 -10.67
N ASP A 235 -17.11 -5.56 -11.78
CA ASP A 235 -16.55 -5.84 -13.10
C ASP A 235 -16.01 -4.55 -13.70
N HIS A 236 -14.70 -4.50 -13.92
CA HIS A 236 -14.01 -3.31 -14.40
C HIS A 236 -13.23 -3.61 -15.68
N ASN A 237 -13.67 -3.04 -16.76
CA ASN A 237 -12.94 -3.00 -18.03
C ASN A 237 -12.23 -1.64 -18.14
N THR A 238 -10.91 -1.62 -17.96
CA THR A 238 -10.14 -0.38 -17.91
C THR A 238 -10.06 0.33 -19.26
N ILE A 239 -9.55 1.57 -19.27
CA ILE A 239 -9.29 2.33 -20.51
C ILE A 239 -8.22 1.70 -21.39
N ILE A 240 -7.40 0.76 -20.89
CA ILE A 240 -6.42 0.01 -21.68
C ILE A 240 -7.10 -1.25 -22.24
N ARG A 241 -6.93 -1.49 -23.53
CA ARG A 241 -7.43 -2.71 -24.18
C ARG A 241 -6.79 -3.94 -23.56
N SER A 242 -7.53 -5.04 -23.48
CA SER A 242 -7.10 -6.32 -22.89
C SER A 242 -6.83 -6.31 -21.38
N LYS A 243 -7.06 -5.19 -20.69
CA LYS A 243 -6.87 -5.06 -19.24
C LYS A 243 -8.20 -4.87 -18.53
N GLY A 244 -8.39 -5.57 -17.40
CA GLY A 244 -9.58 -5.47 -16.56
C GLY A 244 -9.58 -6.47 -15.42
N TYR A 245 -10.53 -6.33 -14.48
CA TYR A 245 -10.67 -7.30 -13.39
C TYR A 245 -12.12 -7.54 -13.00
N ARG A 246 -12.34 -8.63 -12.31
CA ARG A 246 -13.61 -9.01 -11.67
C ARG A 246 -13.34 -9.39 -10.23
N ASN A 247 -14.19 -8.94 -9.34
CA ASN A 247 -14.17 -9.32 -7.93
C ASN A 247 -15.55 -9.78 -7.51
N LEU A 248 -15.65 -11.01 -7.00
CA LEU A 248 -16.84 -11.55 -6.37
C LEU A 248 -16.56 -11.74 -4.88
N VAL A 249 -17.45 -11.24 -4.05
CA VAL A 249 -17.31 -11.26 -2.58
C VAL A 249 -18.59 -11.80 -1.97
N ALA A 250 -18.46 -12.66 -0.96
CA ALA A 250 -19.58 -13.11 -0.14
C ALA A 250 -19.19 -13.08 1.33
N LYS A 251 -20.09 -12.63 2.19
CA LYS A 251 -19.87 -12.55 3.64
C LYS A 251 -21.13 -12.96 4.40
N ILE A 252 -20.93 -13.67 5.51
CA ILE A 252 -22.00 -14.05 6.44
C ILE A 252 -21.49 -13.79 7.86
N ASP A 253 -22.29 -13.08 8.65
CA ASP A 253 -22.07 -12.85 10.08
C ASP A 253 -23.30 -13.30 10.86
N VAL A 254 -23.09 -13.97 11.98
CA VAL A 254 -24.12 -14.37 12.93
C VAL A 254 -23.67 -14.04 14.33
N THR A 255 -24.49 -13.32 15.08
CA THR A 255 -24.31 -13.09 16.51
C THR A 255 -25.43 -13.79 17.26
N GLN A 256 -25.06 -14.63 18.21
CA GLN A 256 -26.00 -15.37 19.08
C GLN A 256 -25.67 -15.14 20.54
N LYS A 257 -26.67 -14.76 21.35
CA LYS A 257 -26.57 -14.71 22.80
C LYS A 257 -27.29 -15.88 23.43
N ALA A 258 -26.76 -16.35 24.57
CA ALA A 258 -27.30 -17.50 25.31
C ALA A 258 -27.10 -17.30 26.84
N PHE A 259 -27.71 -18.17 27.64
CA PHE A 259 -27.60 -18.18 29.10
C PHE A 259 -27.96 -16.83 29.75
N GLY A 260 -29.07 -16.22 29.31
CA GLY A 260 -29.52 -14.91 29.83
C GLY A 260 -28.53 -13.78 29.48
N ASP A 261 -28.07 -13.80 28.21
CA ASP A 261 -27.11 -12.85 27.60
C ASP A 261 -25.67 -12.93 28.17
N LYS A 262 -25.37 -13.91 29.05
CA LYS A 262 -24.02 -14.09 29.59
C LYS A 262 -23.00 -14.64 28.57
N LEU A 263 -23.45 -15.43 27.61
CA LEU A 263 -22.63 -15.92 26.51
C LEU A 263 -23.01 -15.20 25.24
N THR A 264 -22.04 -14.58 24.58
CA THR A 264 -22.17 -14.03 23.23
C THR A 264 -21.22 -14.78 22.31
N GLY A 265 -21.77 -15.37 21.26
CA GLY A 265 -21.01 -16.00 20.17
C GLY A 265 -21.14 -15.16 18.91
N ASP A 266 -20.02 -14.77 18.32
CA ASP A 266 -19.92 -14.13 17.01
C ASP A 266 -19.24 -15.09 16.04
N PHE A 267 -19.92 -15.46 14.99
CA PHE A 267 -19.41 -16.29 13.89
C PHE A 267 -19.42 -15.49 12.61
N GLY A 268 -18.30 -15.46 11.91
CA GLY A 268 -18.18 -14.80 10.60
C GLY A 268 -17.46 -15.64 9.58
N VAL A 269 -17.92 -15.56 8.33
CA VAL A 269 -17.28 -16.16 7.17
C VAL A 269 -17.22 -15.13 6.05
N PHE A 270 -16.05 -15.01 5.43
CA PHE A 270 -15.78 -14.14 4.30
C PHE A 270 -15.11 -14.95 3.19
N GLY A 271 -15.55 -14.77 1.95
CA GLY A 271 -14.91 -15.34 0.78
C GLY A 271 -14.82 -14.33 -0.36
N SER A 272 -13.70 -14.31 -1.08
CA SER A 272 -13.57 -13.51 -2.29
C SER A 272 -12.87 -14.27 -3.42
N SER A 273 -13.22 -13.92 -4.65
CA SER A 273 -12.57 -14.41 -5.88
C SER A 273 -12.29 -13.21 -6.78
N PHE A 274 -11.03 -12.79 -6.79
CA PHE A 274 -10.54 -11.70 -7.63
C PHE A 274 -9.81 -12.29 -8.84
N LYS A 275 -10.22 -11.90 -10.05
CA LYS A 275 -9.57 -12.26 -11.31
C LYS A 275 -9.13 -11.01 -12.01
N ASN A 276 -7.85 -10.92 -12.33
CA ASN A 276 -7.26 -9.81 -13.08
C ASN A 276 -6.69 -10.32 -14.40
N ASN A 277 -7.07 -9.67 -15.48
CA ASN A 277 -6.48 -9.86 -16.79
C ASN A 277 -5.59 -8.64 -17.10
N ASP A 278 -4.31 -8.87 -17.30
CA ASP A 278 -3.32 -7.85 -17.62
C ASP A 278 -2.44 -8.32 -18.79
N ILE A 279 -1.57 -7.45 -19.25
CA ILE A 279 -0.50 -7.77 -20.21
C ILE A 279 0.79 -8.02 -19.44
N PHE A 280 1.67 -8.85 -19.99
CA PHE A 280 2.92 -9.27 -19.35
C PHE A 280 3.80 -8.08 -18.95
N ASP A 281 3.98 -7.11 -19.86
CA ASP A 281 4.69 -5.87 -19.62
C ASP A 281 3.85 -4.65 -20.02
N SER A 282 2.94 -4.23 -19.11
CA SER A 282 2.10 -3.05 -19.33
C SER A 282 2.91 -1.74 -19.43
N GLN A 283 4.07 -1.69 -18.80
CA GLN A 283 4.95 -0.52 -18.88
C GLN A 283 5.61 -0.42 -20.26
N ALA A 284 6.04 -1.55 -20.84
CA ALA A 284 6.54 -1.60 -22.19
C ALA A 284 5.47 -1.18 -23.22
N LEU A 285 4.19 -1.47 -22.98
CA LEU A 285 3.10 -1.02 -23.82
C LEU A 285 3.00 0.50 -23.90
N PHE A 286 3.07 1.19 -22.75
CA PHE A 286 2.97 2.66 -22.71
C PHE A 286 4.19 3.30 -23.37
N TYR A 287 5.37 2.80 -23.04
CA TYR A 287 6.62 3.21 -23.67
C TYR A 287 6.57 3.05 -25.19
N SER A 288 6.15 1.88 -25.65
CA SER A 288 6.05 1.58 -27.07
C SER A 288 5.03 2.49 -27.79
N ALA A 289 3.89 2.76 -27.16
CA ALA A 289 2.86 3.61 -27.76
C ALA A 289 3.33 5.06 -27.96
N ASP A 290 4.28 5.55 -27.16
CA ASP A 290 4.87 6.87 -27.32
C ASP A 290 6.10 6.86 -28.25
N ALA A 291 6.93 5.83 -28.16
CA ALA A 291 8.20 5.77 -28.89
C ALA A 291 8.05 5.31 -30.35
N MET A 292 6.94 4.70 -30.74
CA MET A 292 6.77 4.10 -32.07
C MET A 292 6.68 5.15 -33.16
N ASN A 293 7.30 4.87 -34.31
CA ASN A 293 7.20 5.71 -35.52
C ASN A 293 5.73 5.84 -35.97
N PRO A 294 5.16 7.06 -36.00
CA PRO A 294 3.73 7.26 -36.28
C PRO A 294 3.35 6.94 -37.75
N THR A 295 4.33 6.78 -38.65
CA THR A 295 4.04 6.37 -40.02
C THR A 295 3.84 4.87 -40.17
N TYR A 296 3.92 4.09 -39.09
CA TYR A 296 3.74 2.64 -39.05
C TYR A 296 2.30 2.22 -38.76
N PRO A 297 1.85 1.03 -39.28
CA PRO A 297 0.53 0.51 -38.95
C PRO A 297 0.43 0.02 -37.51
N TYR A 298 -0.78 0.07 -36.96
CA TYR A 298 -1.08 -0.52 -35.67
C TYR A 298 -1.09 -2.07 -35.69
N ASP A 299 -1.64 -2.64 -36.76
CA ASP A 299 -1.71 -4.09 -36.96
C ASP A 299 -0.58 -4.60 -37.89
N LYS A 300 -0.53 -5.90 -38.10
CA LYS A 300 0.43 -6.53 -39.02
C LYS A 300 0.36 -5.97 -40.43
N LEU A 301 1.50 -5.73 -41.04
CA LEU A 301 1.63 -5.43 -42.46
C LEU A 301 2.20 -6.68 -43.14
N ASN A 302 1.50 -7.17 -44.17
CA ASN A 302 1.87 -8.40 -44.91
C ASN A 302 2.14 -9.60 -43.96
N GLY A 303 1.33 -9.77 -42.92
CA GLY A 303 1.45 -10.88 -41.98
C GLY A 303 2.50 -10.69 -40.86
N SER A 304 3.31 -9.63 -40.92
CA SER A 304 4.38 -9.38 -39.94
C SER A 304 4.18 -8.09 -39.14
N TRP A 305 4.61 -8.09 -37.90
CA TRP A 305 4.64 -6.90 -37.06
C TRP A 305 5.78 -5.96 -37.52
N VAL A 306 5.47 -4.70 -37.76
CA VAL A 306 6.46 -3.68 -38.10
C VAL A 306 7.09 -3.12 -36.83
N LYS A 307 8.39 -3.32 -36.67
CA LYS A 307 9.17 -2.77 -35.56
C LYS A 307 9.89 -1.49 -35.98
N ASN A 308 10.21 -0.60 -35.06
CA ASN A 308 11.14 0.50 -35.26
C ASN A 308 12.51 -0.08 -35.70
N GLY A 309 13.40 0.77 -36.27
CA GLY A 309 14.65 0.36 -36.88
C GLY A 309 15.50 -0.64 -36.06
N ALA A 310 16.53 -1.21 -36.64
CA ALA A 310 17.30 -2.33 -36.07
C ALA A 310 17.95 -2.03 -34.71
N ALA A 311 18.25 -0.75 -34.42
CA ALA A 311 18.79 -0.29 -33.14
C ALA A 311 17.71 -0.17 -32.03
N SER A 312 16.44 -0.09 -32.40
CA SER A 312 15.36 0.09 -31.43
C SER A 312 14.76 -1.26 -31.06
N GLN A 313 14.67 -1.50 -29.77
CA GLN A 313 14.01 -2.70 -29.22
C GLN A 313 12.51 -2.48 -28.95
N VAL A 314 11.89 -1.48 -29.61
CA VAL A 314 10.48 -1.14 -29.41
C VAL A 314 9.60 -2.12 -30.16
N ASN A 315 8.86 -2.94 -29.42
CA ASN A 315 7.86 -3.83 -30.00
C ASN A 315 6.59 -3.04 -30.34
N PRO A 316 5.91 -3.37 -31.47
CA PRO A 316 4.65 -2.70 -31.81
C PRO A 316 3.58 -2.84 -30.71
N PRO A 317 2.87 -1.77 -30.38
CA PRO A 317 1.82 -1.81 -29.33
C PRO A 317 0.75 -2.87 -29.56
N GLY A 318 0.34 -3.08 -30.83
CA GLY A 318 -0.61 -4.14 -31.18
C GLY A 318 -0.08 -5.56 -30.89
N ALA A 319 1.23 -5.77 -31.00
CA ALA A 319 1.89 -7.04 -30.62
C ALA A 319 1.90 -7.25 -29.11
N LEU A 320 2.23 -6.21 -28.34
CA LEU A 320 2.26 -6.24 -26.87
C LEU A 320 0.88 -6.49 -26.26
N LEU A 321 -0.19 -5.99 -26.87
CA LEU A 321 -1.56 -6.28 -26.42
C LEU A 321 -1.97 -7.76 -26.54
N LYS A 322 -1.17 -8.61 -27.18
CA LYS A 322 -1.38 -10.07 -27.22
C LYS A 322 -0.70 -10.82 -26.07
N GLU A 323 0.10 -10.14 -25.29
CA GLU A 323 0.63 -10.69 -24.04
C GLU A 323 -0.49 -11.00 -23.04
N ARG A 324 -0.19 -11.82 -22.05
CA ARG A 324 -1.07 -12.13 -20.92
C ARG A 324 -0.31 -12.14 -19.62
N ASN A 325 -0.94 -11.62 -18.60
CA ASN A 325 -0.56 -11.75 -17.20
C ASN A 325 -1.85 -11.89 -16.38
N ASP A 326 -2.37 -13.10 -16.37
CA ASP A 326 -3.64 -13.41 -15.74
C ASP A 326 -3.41 -13.88 -14.31
N THR A 327 -3.98 -13.15 -13.35
CA THR A 327 -3.94 -13.51 -11.93
C THR A 327 -5.32 -13.86 -11.40
N LYS A 328 -5.36 -14.85 -10.51
CA LYS A 328 -6.58 -15.21 -9.78
C LYS A 328 -6.23 -15.35 -8.30
N ASN A 329 -6.82 -14.49 -7.48
CA ASN A 329 -6.71 -14.54 -6.03
C ASN A 329 -8.02 -15.07 -5.44
N MET A 330 -7.92 -16.07 -4.57
CA MET A 330 -9.05 -16.55 -3.78
C MET A 330 -8.69 -16.37 -2.31
N ASN A 331 -9.58 -15.75 -1.56
CA ASN A 331 -9.44 -15.62 -0.12
C ASN A 331 -10.66 -16.23 0.56
N PHE A 332 -10.43 -16.91 1.67
CA PHE A 332 -11.45 -17.42 2.56
C PHE A 332 -10.99 -17.17 4.00
N ASN A 333 -11.87 -16.59 4.81
CA ASN A 333 -11.64 -16.38 6.23
C ASN A 333 -12.87 -16.82 7.01
N ALA A 334 -12.64 -17.55 8.09
CA ALA A 334 -13.68 -17.90 9.04
C ALA A 334 -13.21 -17.62 10.46
N HIS A 335 -14.09 -17.10 11.31
CA HIS A 335 -13.76 -16.86 12.70
C HIS A 335 -14.94 -17.17 13.64
N LEU A 336 -14.60 -17.51 14.86
CA LEU A 336 -15.52 -17.69 15.95
C LEU A 336 -14.98 -16.95 17.18
N LYS A 337 -15.79 -16.07 17.75
CA LYS A 337 -15.51 -15.38 19.01
C LYS A 337 -16.57 -15.77 20.02
N LEU A 338 -16.15 -16.20 21.19
CA LEU A 338 -17.00 -16.53 22.31
C LEU A 338 -16.64 -15.61 23.49
N ASN A 339 -17.59 -14.84 23.97
CA ASN A 339 -17.46 -14.04 25.19
C ASN A 339 -18.40 -14.58 26.25
N TYR A 340 -17.88 -14.92 27.42
CA TYR A 340 -18.66 -15.37 28.54
C TYR A 340 -18.48 -14.45 29.77
N ASP A 341 -19.54 -13.79 30.15
CA ASP A 341 -19.60 -12.93 31.34
C ASP A 341 -19.78 -13.80 32.58
N MET A 342 -18.69 -14.07 33.30
CA MET A 342 -18.71 -14.90 34.51
C MET A 342 -19.34 -14.15 35.66
N THR A 343 -19.06 -12.84 35.77
CA THR A 343 -19.66 -11.90 36.73
C THR A 343 -19.88 -10.56 36.04
N ASN A 344 -20.51 -9.61 36.74
CA ASN A 344 -20.71 -8.24 36.24
C ASN A 344 -19.39 -7.48 35.96
N SER A 345 -18.27 -7.95 36.52
CA SER A 345 -16.96 -7.32 36.37
C SER A 345 -15.95 -8.18 35.60
N LEU A 346 -16.35 -9.37 35.24
CA LEU A 346 -15.43 -10.44 34.97
C LEU A 346 -15.91 -11.27 33.79
N SER A 347 -15.18 -11.26 32.66
CA SER A 347 -15.48 -12.06 31.46
C SER A 347 -14.28 -12.82 30.91
N VAL A 348 -14.52 -13.88 30.16
CA VAL A 348 -13.52 -14.62 29.37
C VAL A 348 -13.90 -14.57 27.91
N SER A 349 -12.90 -14.36 27.06
CA SER A 349 -13.03 -14.42 25.61
C SER A 349 -12.15 -15.52 25.04
N ALA A 350 -12.71 -16.29 24.12
CA ALA A 350 -11.95 -17.17 23.24
C ALA A 350 -12.20 -16.76 21.77
N PHE A 351 -11.15 -16.66 20.99
CA PHE A 351 -11.20 -16.33 19.58
C PHE A 351 -10.40 -17.35 18.78
N GLY A 352 -11.00 -17.86 17.73
CA GLY A 352 -10.33 -18.71 16.75
C GLY A 352 -10.61 -18.21 15.34
N ALA A 353 -9.58 -18.20 14.49
CA ALA A 353 -9.71 -17.86 13.09
C ALA A 353 -8.89 -18.78 12.19
N TYR A 354 -9.40 -19.03 11.01
CA TYR A 354 -8.73 -19.70 9.92
C TYR A 354 -8.82 -18.84 8.67
N SER A 355 -7.69 -18.61 8.04
CA SER A 355 -7.59 -17.89 6.77
C SER A 355 -6.90 -18.76 5.73
N TYR A 356 -7.41 -18.74 4.52
CA TYR A 356 -6.84 -19.38 3.35
C TYR A 356 -6.75 -18.39 2.22
N ALA A 357 -5.58 -18.27 1.61
CA ALA A 357 -5.40 -17.51 0.38
C ALA A 357 -4.71 -18.37 -0.69
N SER A 358 -5.15 -18.24 -1.93
CA SER A 358 -4.51 -18.85 -3.10
C SER A 358 -4.33 -17.77 -4.17
N ASN A 359 -3.11 -17.66 -4.67
CA ASN A 359 -2.74 -16.79 -5.79
C ASN A 359 -2.24 -17.63 -6.95
N GLU A 360 -2.98 -17.63 -8.05
CA GLU A 360 -2.55 -18.18 -9.33
C GLU A 360 -2.03 -17.04 -10.20
N ASN A 361 -0.82 -17.16 -10.76
CA ASN A 361 -0.24 -16.21 -11.71
C ASN A 361 0.17 -16.97 -12.98
N ASN A 362 -0.37 -16.55 -14.13
CA ASN A 362 -0.13 -17.18 -15.42
C ASN A 362 0.30 -16.12 -16.43
N GLN A 363 1.51 -16.27 -17.00
CA GLN A 363 2.08 -15.28 -17.90
C GLN A 363 2.40 -15.88 -19.26
N PHE A 364 2.22 -15.07 -20.28
CA PHE A 364 2.53 -15.40 -21.66
C PHE A 364 3.09 -14.19 -22.38
N CYS A 365 4.28 -14.36 -22.97
CA CYS A 365 4.88 -13.41 -23.89
C CYS A 365 5.10 -14.13 -25.23
N PRO A 366 4.51 -13.67 -26.34
CA PRO A 366 4.57 -14.37 -27.62
C PRO A 366 5.94 -14.21 -28.32
N THR A 367 6.23 -15.10 -29.29
CA THR A 367 7.52 -15.14 -30.01
C THR A 367 7.78 -13.91 -30.88
N TRP A 368 6.75 -13.19 -31.28
CA TRP A 368 6.93 -11.92 -32.02
C TRP A 368 7.30 -10.72 -31.14
N VAL A 369 7.16 -10.85 -29.80
CA VAL A 369 7.68 -9.87 -28.83
C VAL A 369 9.07 -10.27 -28.36
N TRP A 370 9.24 -11.50 -27.87
CA TRP A 370 10.52 -12.10 -27.53
C TRP A 370 10.77 -13.32 -28.43
N ALA A 371 11.91 -13.39 -29.11
CA ALA A 371 12.16 -14.40 -30.09
C ALA A 371 11.89 -15.85 -29.66
N GLN A 372 12.14 -16.20 -28.41
CA GLN A 372 11.81 -17.50 -27.83
C GLN A 372 10.43 -17.55 -27.16
N GLY A 373 9.77 -16.40 -27.01
CA GLY A 373 8.60 -16.28 -26.15
C GLY A 373 8.92 -16.57 -24.68
N ASN A 374 7.94 -16.42 -23.81
CA ASN A 374 8.07 -16.78 -22.39
C ASN A 374 6.71 -17.27 -21.86
N LEU A 375 6.75 -18.34 -21.10
CA LEU A 375 5.63 -18.91 -20.38
C LEU A 375 5.98 -18.97 -18.89
N TYR A 376 5.01 -18.63 -18.05
CA TYR A 376 5.11 -18.82 -16.60
C TYR A 376 3.76 -19.28 -16.04
N ARG A 377 3.80 -20.22 -15.12
CA ARG A 377 2.66 -20.59 -14.27
C ARG A 377 3.13 -20.76 -12.85
N GLY A 378 2.46 -20.09 -11.93
CA GLY A 378 2.75 -20.20 -10.51
C GLY A 378 1.47 -20.27 -9.69
N GLU A 379 1.50 -21.05 -8.62
CA GLU A 379 0.46 -21.10 -7.60
C GLU A 379 1.12 -20.95 -6.24
N PHE A 380 0.61 -20.01 -5.44
CA PHE A 380 1.06 -19.72 -4.07
C PHE A 380 -0.14 -19.80 -3.15
N LYS A 381 0.02 -20.51 -2.03
CA LYS A 381 -1.03 -20.68 -1.02
C LYS A 381 -0.53 -20.27 0.34
N SER A 382 -1.39 -19.65 1.15
CA SER A 382 -1.18 -19.49 2.58
C SER A 382 -2.38 -19.99 3.37
N GLU A 383 -2.09 -20.60 4.51
CA GLU A 383 -3.05 -21.04 5.50
C GLU A 383 -2.63 -20.46 6.84
N ASP A 384 -3.48 -19.65 7.44
CA ASP A 384 -3.18 -18.98 8.70
C ASP A 384 -4.17 -19.44 9.77
N TRP A 385 -3.64 -19.93 10.88
CA TRP A 385 -4.38 -20.34 12.06
C TRP A 385 -4.10 -19.37 13.19
N LEU A 386 -5.13 -18.81 13.79
CA LEU A 386 -5.04 -17.93 14.93
C LEU A 386 -5.93 -18.46 16.05
N ALA A 387 -5.38 -18.57 17.24
CA ALA A 387 -6.12 -18.86 18.47
C ALA A 387 -5.73 -17.86 19.55
N ASN A 388 -6.70 -17.30 20.23
CA ASN A 388 -6.51 -16.31 21.27
C ASN A 388 -7.46 -16.61 22.44
N VAL A 389 -6.93 -16.58 23.66
CA VAL A 389 -7.74 -16.60 24.88
C VAL A 389 -7.33 -15.41 25.72
N SER A 390 -8.30 -14.71 26.18
CA SER A 390 -8.08 -13.52 26.98
C SER A 390 -9.11 -13.39 28.08
N PHE A 391 -8.73 -12.68 29.11
CA PHE A 391 -9.47 -12.53 30.33
C PHE A 391 -9.62 -11.04 30.68
N ASN A 392 -10.80 -10.40 30.99
CA ASN A 392 -11.06 -8.99 31.32
C ASN A 392 -11.67 -8.78 32.67
N TYR A 393 -11.13 -7.85 33.36
CA TYR A 393 -11.72 -7.30 34.58
C TYR A 393 -12.09 -5.83 34.35
N GLN A 394 -13.33 -5.50 34.63
CA GLN A 394 -13.79 -4.11 34.63
C GLN A 394 -14.57 -3.84 35.91
N HIS A 395 -14.11 -2.84 36.65
CA HIS A 395 -14.79 -2.44 37.87
C HIS A 395 -14.71 -0.93 38.05
N SER A 396 -15.83 -0.35 38.51
CA SER A 396 -15.92 1.08 38.84
C SER A 396 -16.33 1.22 40.28
N TRP A 397 -15.55 1.97 41.07
CA TRP A 397 -15.87 2.28 42.45
C TRP A 397 -15.63 3.76 42.76
N GLY A 398 -16.73 4.46 43.08
CA GLY A 398 -16.69 5.90 43.30
C GLY A 398 -16.08 6.66 42.12
N ILE A 399 -14.92 7.24 42.34
CA ILE A 399 -14.19 8.05 41.32
C ILE A 399 -13.20 7.24 40.50
N HIS A 400 -13.06 5.95 40.76
CA HIS A 400 -12.09 5.06 40.16
C HIS A 400 -12.76 4.16 39.13
N ASN A 401 -12.12 4.02 37.96
CA ASN A 401 -12.53 3.09 36.94
C ASN A 401 -11.30 2.30 36.49
N LEU A 402 -11.33 0.98 36.66
CA LEU A 402 -10.24 0.08 36.31
C LEU A 402 -10.73 -0.91 35.27
N LYS A 403 -9.94 -1.05 34.20
CA LYS A 403 -10.04 -2.16 33.26
C LYS A 403 -8.67 -2.85 33.23
N ALA A 404 -8.66 -4.15 33.28
CA ALA A 404 -7.44 -4.94 33.17
C ALA A 404 -7.67 -6.14 32.26
N MET A 405 -6.66 -6.49 31.49
CA MET A 405 -6.68 -7.61 30.56
C MET A 405 -5.38 -8.41 30.69
N VAL A 406 -5.49 -9.74 30.60
CA VAL A 406 -4.37 -10.64 30.37
C VAL A 406 -4.78 -11.70 29.36
N GLY A 407 -3.91 -12.01 28.40
CA GLY A 407 -4.25 -12.94 27.33
C GLY A 407 -3.03 -13.63 26.73
N ALA A 408 -3.32 -14.69 25.96
CA ALA A 408 -2.35 -15.43 25.19
C ALA A 408 -2.88 -15.65 23.77
N GLU A 409 -1.97 -15.65 22.82
CA GLU A 409 -2.26 -15.82 21.40
C GLU A 409 -1.25 -16.80 20.78
N TYR A 410 -1.72 -17.64 19.89
CA TYR A 410 -0.89 -18.50 19.06
C TYR A 410 -1.30 -18.36 17.61
N GLN A 411 -0.32 -18.17 16.74
CA GLN A 411 -0.51 -18.11 15.32
C GLN A 411 0.46 -19.06 14.61
N LYS A 412 -0.02 -19.73 13.59
CA LYS A 412 0.77 -20.53 12.66
C LYS A 412 0.37 -20.18 11.23
N ASP A 413 1.36 -19.79 10.44
CA ASP A 413 1.20 -19.53 9.01
C ASP A 413 1.85 -20.70 8.25
N ILE A 414 1.20 -21.22 7.22
CA ILE A 414 1.75 -22.23 6.32
C ILE A 414 1.73 -21.64 4.92
N ARG A 415 2.89 -21.49 4.32
CA ARG A 415 3.04 -20.90 2.99
C ARG A 415 3.68 -21.89 2.04
N THR A 416 2.97 -22.21 0.96
CA THR A 416 3.45 -23.11 -0.09
C THR A 416 3.44 -22.40 -1.42
N GLY A 417 4.36 -22.77 -2.29
CA GLY A 417 4.41 -22.25 -3.65
C GLY A 417 4.98 -23.28 -4.61
N PHE A 418 4.48 -23.26 -5.82
CA PHE A 418 5.03 -23.99 -6.94
C PHE A 418 4.96 -23.13 -8.18
N TRP A 419 6.05 -23.07 -8.95
CA TRP A 419 6.05 -22.37 -10.23
C TRP A 419 6.92 -23.06 -11.27
N THR A 420 6.58 -22.79 -12.52
CA THR A 420 7.37 -23.25 -13.64
C THR A 420 7.38 -22.20 -14.77
N SER A 421 8.51 -22.06 -15.42
CA SER A 421 8.69 -21.20 -16.60
C SER A 421 9.24 -22.00 -17.78
N ALA A 422 8.95 -21.57 -19.00
CA ALA A 422 9.44 -22.21 -20.22
C ALA A 422 9.61 -21.18 -21.35
N LYS A 423 10.50 -21.48 -22.28
CA LYS A 423 10.84 -20.70 -23.47
C LYS A 423 10.86 -21.60 -24.71
N GLY A 424 10.96 -21.01 -25.89
CA GLY A 424 10.93 -21.77 -27.14
C GLY A 424 9.51 -22.23 -27.47
N ILE A 425 8.57 -21.27 -27.53
CA ILE A 425 7.17 -21.51 -27.83
C ILE A 425 7.03 -21.90 -29.29
N THR A 426 6.38 -23.03 -29.58
CA THR A 426 6.14 -23.52 -30.93
C THR A 426 4.81 -23.03 -31.51
N ASN A 427 3.81 -22.77 -30.65
CA ASN A 427 2.49 -22.25 -31.03
C ASN A 427 2.00 -21.20 -30.02
N ASN A 428 1.88 -19.97 -30.46
CA ASN A 428 1.42 -18.83 -29.65
C ASN A 428 -0.08 -18.90 -29.28
N ASP A 429 -0.91 -19.64 -30.02
CA ASP A 429 -2.36 -19.71 -29.77
C ASP A 429 -2.70 -20.53 -28.52
N MET A 430 -1.75 -21.32 -28.01
CA MET A 430 -1.92 -22.09 -26.78
C MET A 430 -1.73 -21.25 -25.52
N TYR A 431 -1.20 -20.04 -25.63
CA TYR A 431 -0.87 -19.18 -24.49
C TYR A 431 -0.03 -19.96 -23.45
N TYR A 432 -0.35 -19.82 -22.16
CA TYR A 432 0.28 -20.55 -21.04
C TYR A 432 -0.38 -21.92 -20.74
N HIS A 433 -1.34 -22.37 -21.54
CA HIS A 433 -2.12 -23.60 -21.23
C HIS A 433 -1.34 -24.88 -21.53
N ASN A 434 -0.31 -24.84 -22.36
CA ASN A 434 0.51 -26.01 -22.69
C ASN A 434 2.01 -25.72 -22.53
N ILE A 435 2.46 -25.64 -21.27
CA ILE A 435 3.86 -25.37 -20.95
C ILE A 435 4.79 -26.54 -21.36
N GLY A 436 4.21 -27.73 -21.47
CA GLY A 436 4.92 -28.94 -21.90
C GLY A 436 5.41 -28.90 -23.36
N ALA A 437 4.72 -28.15 -24.24
CA ALA A 437 5.06 -27.98 -25.63
C ALA A 437 6.22 -26.99 -25.91
N ALA A 438 6.73 -26.30 -24.90
CA ALA A 438 7.85 -25.39 -25.04
C ALA A 438 9.17 -26.16 -25.15
N ALA A 439 10.06 -25.69 -26.03
CA ALA A 439 11.31 -26.37 -26.36
C ALA A 439 12.34 -26.37 -25.20
N SER A 440 12.28 -25.38 -24.31
CA SER A 440 13.26 -25.20 -23.24
C SER A 440 12.59 -24.86 -21.91
N ARG A 441 13.05 -25.52 -20.87
CA ARG A 441 12.79 -25.14 -19.46
C ARG A 441 14.11 -24.62 -18.89
N PRO A 442 14.24 -23.31 -18.60
CA PRO A 442 15.46 -22.75 -18.04
C PRO A 442 15.83 -23.45 -16.73
N PHE A 443 17.12 -23.64 -16.50
CA PHE A 443 17.64 -24.12 -15.21
C PHE A 443 17.15 -23.16 -14.11
N GLY A 444 16.62 -23.71 -13.00
CA GLY A 444 15.99 -22.90 -11.93
C GLY A 444 14.63 -22.29 -12.27
N GLY A 445 14.10 -22.55 -13.49
CA GLY A 445 12.79 -22.07 -13.92
C GLY A 445 11.61 -22.84 -13.34
N THR A 446 11.86 -23.98 -12.69
CA THR A 446 10.86 -24.77 -11.96
C THR A 446 11.31 -24.93 -10.53
N ASP A 447 10.48 -24.53 -9.58
CA ASP A 447 10.84 -24.58 -8.15
C ASP A 447 9.58 -24.67 -7.27
N SER A 448 9.78 -24.91 -5.97
CA SER A 448 8.73 -24.94 -4.96
C SER A 448 9.21 -24.28 -3.68
N LYS A 449 8.27 -23.81 -2.88
CA LYS A 449 8.51 -23.13 -1.60
C LYS A 449 7.61 -23.73 -0.52
N TYR A 450 8.17 -23.91 0.69
CA TYR A 450 7.44 -24.23 1.90
C TYR A 450 7.99 -23.42 3.07
N GLU A 451 7.12 -22.78 3.83
CA GLU A 451 7.42 -22.08 5.07
C GLU A 451 6.28 -22.31 6.06
N ASP A 452 6.61 -22.47 7.36
CA ASP A 452 5.61 -22.61 8.42
C ASP A 452 5.98 -21.81 9.69
N PRO A 453 6.14 -20.46 9.59
CA PRO A 453 6.48 -19.64 10.74
C PRO A 453 5.40 -19.73 11.83
N THR A 454 5.84 -19.71 13.08
CA THR A 454 4.98 -19.70 14.26
C THR A 454 5.25 -18.47 15.12
N LEU A 455 4.18 -17.96 15.74
CA LEU A 455 4.22 -16.86 16.69
C LEU A 455 3.39 -17.22 17.91
N ALA A 456 4.00 -17.16 19.11
CA ALA A 456 3.31 -17.31 20.37
C ALA A 456 3.45 -16.03 21.19
N SER A 457 2.37 -15.58 21.81
CA SER A 457 2.38 -14.29 22.48
C SER A 457 1.65 -14.33 23.81
N VAL A 458 2.15 -13.52 24.77
CA VAL A 458 1.49 -13.24 26.04
C VAL A 458 1.35 -11.73 26.15
N MET A 459 0.17 -11.26 26.57
CA MET A 459 -0.11 -9.83 26.62
C MET A 459 -0.91 -9.46 27.87
N GLY A 460 -0.69 -8.23 28.35
CA GLY A 460 -1.45 -7.62 29.41
C GLY A 460 -1.66 -6.15 29.18
N ASN A 461 -2.81 -5.64 29.62
CA ASN A 461 -3.14 -4.23 29.59
C ASN A 461 -3.88 -3.83 30.87
N VAL A 462 -3.59 -2.64 31.38
CA VAL A 462 -4.29 -2.02 32.51
C VAL A 462 -4.64 -0.59 32.14
N ASP A 463 -5.94 -0.28 32.12
CA ASP A 463 -6.46 1.07 31.93
C ASP A 463 -7.09 1.54 33.25
N TYR A 464 -6.56 2.60 33.80
CA TYR A 464 -7.07 3.22 35.02
C TYR A 464 -7.50 4.65 34.78
N THR A 465 -8.74 4.98 35.15
CA THR A 465 -9.27 6.33 35.03
C THR A 465 -9.71 6.85 36.38
N LEU A 466 -9.19 8.00 36.78
CA LEU A 466 -9.49 8.68 38.02
C LEU A 466 -10.35 9.93 37.77
N TYR A 467 -11.44 10.11 38.53
CA TYR A 467 -12.42 11.21 38.43
C TYR A 467 -13.03 11.38 37.03
N ASN A 468 -12.94 10.40 36.14
CA ASN A 468 -13.24 10.54 34.71
C ASN A 468 -12.44 11.67 34.01
N LYS A 469 -11.26 12.02 34.54
CA LYS A 469 -10.39 13.10 34.04
C LYS A 469 -9.00 12.63 33.68
N TYR A 470 -8.38 11.82 34.51
CA TYR A 470 -7.00 11.35 34.35
C TYR A 470 -7.05 9.88 33.98
N SER A 471 -6.54 9.55 32.82
CA SER A 471 -6.46 8.15 32.40
C SER A 471 -5.00 7.76 32.21
N LEU A 472 -4.65 6.59 32.75
CA LEU A 472 -3.36 5.92 32.57
C LEU A 472 -3.65 4.58 31.89
N SER A 473 -2.94 4.29 30.80
CA SER A 473 -2.93 2.97 30.19
C SER A 473 -1.50 2.42 30.19
N VAL A 474 -1.33 1.20 30.65
CA VAL A 474 -0.06 0.48 30.63
C VAL A 474 -0.29 -0.85 29.95
N SER A 475 0.50 -1.15 28.92
CA SER A 475 0.42 -2.45 28.26
C SER A 475 1.80 -3.06 28.08
N MET A 476 1.84 -4.38 28.00
CA MET A 476 3.02 -5.17 27.72
C MET A 476 2.63 -6.39 26.89
N ARG A 477 3.44 -6.66 25.86
CA ARG A 477 3.31 -7.87 25.06
C ARG A 477 4.68 -8.50 24.91
N GLY A 478 4.75 -9.81 25.07
CA GLY A 478 5.90 -10.64 24.73
C GLY A 478 5.53 -11.53 23.55
N ASP A 479 6.31 -11.48 22.48
CA ASP A 479 6.17 -12.33 21.30
C ASP A 479 7.35 -13.27 21.18
N GLY A 480 7.10 -14.56 20.98
CA GLY A 480 8.09 -15.57 20.63
C GLY A 480 7.90 -16.05 19.20
N SER A 481 8.93 -15.88 18.35
CA SER A 481 8.87 -16.24 16.93
C SER A 481 9.88 -17.32 16.56
N SER A 482 9.49 -18.19 15.63
CA SER A 482 10.39 -19.19 15.03
C SER A 482 11.32 -18.62 13.96
N MET A 483 11.16 -17.36 13.56
CA MET A 483 11.91 -16.75 12.45
C MET A 483 13.21 -16.07 12.85
N VAL A 484 13.39 -15.77 14.15
CA VAL A 484 14.59 -15.09 14.68
C VAL A 484 15.58 -16.06 15.30
N GLY A 485 16.78 -15.58 15.64
CA GLY A 485 17.81 -16.39 16.27
C GLY A 485 17.38 -16.97 17.61
N ASN A 486 17.97 -18.10 18.00
CA ASN A 486 17.55 -18.85 19.19
C ASN A 486 17.64 -18.03 20.48
N ASP A 487 18.65 -17.18 20.62
CA ASP A 487 18.83 -16.32 21.80
C ASP A 487 17.96 -15.08 21.77
N HIS A 488 17.33 -14.77 20.63
CA HIS A 488 16.45 -13.64 20.40
C HIS A 488 15.00 -14.03 20.11
N THR A 489 14.61 -15.28 20.42
CA THR A 489 13.27 -15.82 20.18
C THR A 489 12.15 -14.94 20.74
N TRP A 490 12.36 -14.31 21.91
CA TRP A 490 11.37 -13.47 22.58
C TRP A 490 11.68 -11.99 22.44
N GLY A 491 10.71 -11.22 21.94
CA GLY A 491 10.70 -9.76 21.94
C GLY A 491 9.69 -9.21 22.96
N PHE A 492 10.03 -8.11 23.65
CA PHE A 492 9.16 -7.47 24.63
C PHE A 492 8.82 -6.05 24.23
N PHE A 493 7.52 -5.74 24.24
CA PHE A 493 6.95 -4.51 23.72
C PHE A 493 6.09 -3.81 24.78
N PRO A 494 6.72 -3.04 25.68
CA PRO A 494 6.02 -2.26 26.69
C PRO A 494 5.49 -0.95 26.13
N SER A 495 4.36 -0.47 26.67
CA SER A 495 3.88 0.89 26.41
C SER A 495 3.18 1.52 27.60
N VAL A 496 3.19 2.85 27.63
CA VAL A 496 2.47 3.65 28.62
C VAL A 496 1.85 4.86 27.91
N SER A 497 0.63 5.20 28.26
CA SER A 497 0.01 6.44 27.82
C SER A 497 -0.80 7.11 28.95
N LEU A 498 -0.83 8.43 28.89
CA LEU A 498 -1.50 9.31 29.84
C LEU A 498 -2.43 10.24 29.08
N SER A 499 -3.62 10.47 29.62
CA SER A 499 -4.48 11.53 29.13
C SER A 499 -5.15 12.31 30.28
N TRP A 500 -5.34 13.59 30.02
CA TRP A 500 -6.00 14.51 30.91
C TRP A 500 -7.15 15.22 30.20
N ASP A 501 -8.40 14.90 30.60
CA ASP A 501 -9.58 15.64 30.19
C ASP A 501 -9.71 16.93 31.02
N MET A 502 -9.06 17.98 30.53
CA MET A 502 -9.03 19.30 31.20
C MET A 502 -10.41 19.94 31.28
N LYS A 503 -11.33 19.59 30.34
CA LYS A 503 -12.70 20.15 30.37
C LYS A 503 -13.47 19.74 31.63
N GLN A 504 -13.11 18.62 32.25
CA GLN A 504 -13.72 18.18 33.51
C GLN A 504 -13.21 18.96 34.76
N GLU A 505 -12.21 19.83 34.59
CA GLU A 505 -11.70 20.65 35.67
C GLU A 505 -12.69 21.78 36.04
N LYS A 506 -12.77 22.10 37.34
CA LYS A 506 -13.74 23.08 37.84
C LYS A 506 -13.59 24.46 37.17
N TRP A 507 -12.35 24.89 36.90
CA TRP A 507 -12.04 26.17 36.28
C TRP A 507 -12.33 26.24 34.78
N LEU A 508 -12.37 25.09 34.05
CA LEU A 508 -12.73 25.02 32.63
C LEU A 508 -14.19 24.65 32.39
N ARG A 509 -14.83 23.97 33.39
CA ARG A 509 -16.20 23.47 33.24
C ARG A 509 -17.20 24.62 32.96
N SER A 510 -16.93 25.82 33.50
CA SER A 510 -17.78 27.02 33.33
C SER A 510 -17.68 27.64 31.92
N LEU A 511 -16.61 27.36 31.15
CA LEU A 511 -16.41 27.91 29.83
C LEU A 511 -17.28 27.15 28.78
N GLN A 512 -18.53 27.59 28.61
CA GLN A 512 -19.51 26.90 27.75
C GLN A 512 -19.08 26.78 26.27
N LYS A 513 -18.26 27.69 25.79
CA LYS A 513 -17.77 27.67 24.40
C LYS A 513 -16.77 26.53 24.14
N ILE A 514 -16.05 26.07 25.16
CA ILE A 514 -15.14 24.93 25.09
C ILE A 514 -15.93 23.70 25.49
N THR A 515 -16.15 22.79 24.56
CA THR A 515 -16.91 21.55 24.78
C THR A 515 -15.99 20.40 25.17
N MET A 516 -14.79 20.39 24.64
CA MET A 516 -13.75 19.38 24.89
C MET A 516 -12.39 20.08 24.96
N LEU A 517 -11.58 19.70 25.91
CA LEU A 517 -10.15 20.01 25.94
C LEU A 517 -9.43 18.85 26.60
N LYS A 518 -8.67 18.09 25.81
CA LYS A 518 -7.95 16.89 26.27
C LYS A 518 -6.50 16.98 25.87
N LEU A 519 -5.60 16.71 26.79
CA LEU A 519 -4.17 16.49 26.52
C LEU A 519 -3.86 15.01 26.64
N ARG A 520 -2.95 14.53 25.80
CA ARG A 520 -2.51 13.14 25.81
C ARG A 520 -1.03 13.02 25.46
N THR A 521 -0.38 12.02 26.04
CA THR A 521 1.00 11.67 25.69
C THR A 521 1.18 10.17 25.86
N GLY A 522 2.09 9.60 25.10
CA GLY A 522 2.38 8.18 25.18
C GLY A 522 3.82 7.86 24.73
N TYR A 523 4.30 6.76 25.27
CA TYR A 523 5.56 6.15 24.83
C TYR A 523 5.35 4.64 24.74
N GLY A 524 5.92 4.02 23.70
CA GLY A 524 5.89 2.56 23.60
C GLY A 524 6.91 2.05 22.60
N ARG A 525 7.11 0.73 22.66
CA ARG A 525 7.93 -0.01 21.71
C ARG A 525 7.06 -1.01 20.96
N SER A 526 7.36 -1.21 19.69
CA SER A 526 6.79 -2.26 18.83
C SER A 526 7.90 -2.93 18.03
N GLY A 527 7.70 -4.18 17.68
CA GLY A 527 8.65 -4.95 16.88
C GLY A 527 8.26 -5.02 15.42
N ASN A 528 9.21 -5.39 14.55
CA ASN A 528 8.97 -5.69 13.15
C ASN A 528 9.75 -6.95 12.75
N LEU A 529 9.05 -7.91 12.13
CA LEU A 529 9.60 -9.13 11.55
C LEU A 529 9.57 -9.14 10.02
N GLY A 530 9.02 -8.13 9.42
CA GLY A 530 9.01 -8.02 7.95
C GLY A 530 10.44 -8.06 7.41
N GLY A 531 10.68 -8.76 6.32
CA GLY A 531 12.06 -8.98 5.80
C GLY A 531 12.82 -10.14 6.40
N ILE A 532 12.31 -10.81 7.45
CA ILE A 532 12.83 -12.06 7.98
C ILE A 532 11.95 -13.22 7.48
N SER A 533 12.55 -14.24 6.86
CA SER A 533 11.88 -15.48 6.49
C SER A 533 12.23 -16.61 7.45
N SER A 534 11.50 -17.72 7.38
CA SER A 534 11.75 -18.92 8.19
C SER A 534 13.17 -19.49 8.05
N TYR A 535 13.88 -19.13 7.00
CA TYR A 535 15.20 -19.65 6.68
C TYR A 535 16.35 -18.65 6.85
N THR A 536 16.07 -17.40 7.22
CA THR A 536 17.07 -16.32 7.26
C THR A 536 18.15 -16.55 8.31
N THR A 537 17.83 -17.29 9.37
CA THR A 537 18.82 -17.69 10.41
C THR A 537 19.64 -18.94 10.06
N LEU A 538 19.42 -19.52 8.89
CA LEU A 538 20.03 -20.76 8.44
C LEU A 538 20.91 -20.52 7.22
N ASN A 539 21.95 -21.34 7.07
CA ASN A 539 22.66 -21.46 5.81
C ASN A 539 21.75 -22.13 4.78
N THR A 540 21.41 -21.41 3.74
CA THR A 540 20.59 -21.95 2.64
C THR A 540 21.43 -22.26 1.42
N VAL A 541 21.13 -23.39 0.82
CA VAL A 541 21.73 -23.82 -0.45
C VAL A 541 20.68 -23.94 -1.51
N ARG A 542 21.06 -23.65 -2.73
CA ARG A 542 20.19 -23.76 -3.91
C ARG A 542 20.96 -24.40 -5.06
N GLN A 543 20.25 -24.99 -5.98
CA GLN A 543 20.83 -25.41 -7.24
C GLN A 543 21.46 -24.20 -7.96
N ASN A 544 22.75 -24.27 -8.31
CA ASN A 544 23.50 -23.17 -8.90
C ASN A 544 24.11 -23.52 -10.26
N GLY A 545 23.96 -24.76 -10.75
CA GLY A 545 24.48 -25.17 -12.05
C GLY A 545 24.24 -26.66 -12.33
N ILE A 546 24.72 -27.08 -13.49
CA ILE A 546 24.78 -28.49 -13.90
C ILE A 546 26.20 -28.76 -14.35
N VAL A 547 26.81 -29.83 -13.78
CA VAL A 547 28.12 -30.34 -14.18
C VAL A 547 27.97 -31.75 -14.76
N SER A 548 28.85 -32.14 -15.62
CA SER A 548 28.89 -33.50 -16.11
C SER A 548 29.76 -34.36 -15.20
N VAL A 549 29.18 -35.36 -14.53
CA VAL A 549 29.89 -36.34 -13.73
C VAL A 549 29.69 -37.70 -14.40
N ASN A 550 30.80 -38.34 -14.84
CA ASN A 550 30.75 -39.61 -15.56
C ASN A 550 29.77 -39.60 -16.76
N SER A 551 29.77 -38.47 -17.54
CA SER A 551 28.87 -38.24 -18.69
C SER A 551 27.38 -38.11 -18.31
N SER A 552 27.04 -38.02 -17.03
CA SER A 552 25.69 -37.76 -16.56
C SER A 552 25.57 -36.30 -16.07
N PRO A 553 24.51 -35.56 -16.48
CA PRO A 553 24.27 -34.22 -15.92
C PRO A 553 23.89 -34.33 -14.44
N THR A 554 24.69 -33.69 -13.61
CA THR A 554 24.50 -33.64 -12.15
C THR A 554 24.27 -32.21 -11.70
N VAL A 555 23.22 -31.96 -10.93
CA VAL A 555 22.90 -30.67 -10.36
C VAL A 555 23.89 -30.33 -9.24
N THR A 556 24.48 -29.16 -9.31
CA THR A 556 25.33 -28.64 -8.24
C THR A 556 24.52 -27.73 -7.31
N MET A 557 24.90 -27.76 -6.03
CA MET A 557 24.30 -26.93 -4.98
C MET A 557 25.32 -25.88 -4.52
N GLY A 558 24.90 -24.65 -4.40
CA GLY A 558 25.72 -23.55 -3.89
C GLY A 558 25.02 -22.81 -2.78
N MET A 559 25.81 -22.18 -1.92
CA MET A 559 25.29 -21.28 -0.88
C MET A 559 24.66 -20.05 -1.55
N ILE A 560 23.50 -19.63 -1.05
CA ILE A 560 22.80 -18.42 -1.51
C ILE A 560 22.56 -17.41 -0.39
N SER A 561 22.89 -17.73 0.82
CA SER A 561 22.85 -16.85 1.98
C SER A 561 23.84 -17.29 3.05
N ASN A 562 24.30 -16.33 3.83
CA ASN A 562 24.98 -16.62 5.09
C ASN A 562 23.93 -16.71 6.20
N ASN A 563 24.13 -17.60 7.16
CA ASN A 563 23.32 -17.64 8.36
C ASN A 563 23.67 -16.45 9.27
N ASN A 564 22.68 -15.94 9.97
CA ASN A 564 22.87 -15.03 11.09
C ASN A 564 22.11 -15.55 12.32
N PRO A 565 22.78 -16.24 13.26
CA PRO A 565 22.15 -16.75 14.47
C PRO A 565 21.74 -15.64 15.44
N ASP A 566 22.34 -14.44 15.33
CA ASP A 566 22.02 -13.25 16.15
C ASP A 566 20.91 -12.38 15.61
N LEU A 567 20.23 -12.86 14.55
CA LEU A 567 19.13 -12.11 13.92
C LEU A 567 18.00 -11.89 14.93
N LYS A 568 17.59 -10.65 15.06
CA LYS A 568 16.57 -10.22 16.02
C LYS A 568 15.52 -9.30 15.39
N TRP A 569 14.55 -8.93 16.19
CA TRP A 569 13.49 -8.00 15.87
C TRP A 569 14.04 -6.61 15.53
N GLU A 570 13.56 -5.97 14.48
CA GLU A 570 13.68 -4.51 14.41
C GLU A 570 12.79 -3.92 15.50
N THR A 571 13.27 -2.90 16.20
CA THR A 571 12.56 -2.26 17.30
C THR A 571 12.25 -0.82 16.97
N ARG A 572 10.97 -0.44 17.01
CA ARG A 572 10.53 0.93 16.86
C ARG A 572 10.01 1.48 18.19
N ALA A 573 10.70 2.49 18.72
CA ALA A 573 10.28 3.27 19.88
C ALA A 573 9.60 4.56 19.40
N THR A 574 8.41 4.87 19.93
CA THR A 574 7.65 6.07 19.56
C THR A 574 7.23 6.83 20.79
N TRP A 575 7.48 8.13 20.82
CA TRP A 575 6.90 9.06 21.75
C TRP A 575 5.97 10.02 21.03
N ASN A 576 4.85 10.38 21.65
CA ASN A 576 3.89 11.32 21.09
C ASN A 576 3.28 12.21 22.16
N ILE A 577 2.86 13.41 21.73
CA ILE A 577 2.07 14.35 22.52
C ILE A 577 0.96 14.92 21.64
N GLY A 578 -0.25 15.01 22.17
CA GLY A 578 -1.40 15.49 21.42
C GLY A 578 -2.36 16.30 22.27
N ALA A 579 -3.16 17.13 21.58
CA ALA A 579 -4.24 17.92 22.17
C ALA A 579 -5.49 17.83 21.28
N ASP A 580 -6.65 17.70 21.92
CA ASP A 580 -7.95 17.68 21.26
C ASP A 580 -8.80 18.83 21.84
N LEU A 581 -9.29 19.71 20.98
CA LEU A 581 -10.08 20.88 21.33
C LEU A 581 -11.43 20.86 20.63
N GLY A 582 -12.52 20.83 21.37
CA GLY A 582 -13.89 20.98 20.86
C GLY A 582 -14.49 22.32 21.26
N LEU A 583 -15.07 23.03 20.29
CA LEU A 583 -15.70 24.32 20.47
C LEU A 583 -17.16 24.28 19.98
N TRP A 584 -18.00 25.12 20.62
CA TRP A 584 -19.41 25.38 20.21
C TRP A 584 -20.22 24.07 20.06
N ASN A 585 -20.26 23.26 21.11
CA ASN A 585 -20.91 21.94 21.11
C ASN A 585 -20.34 21.00 20.04
N ASN A 586 -19.00 20.98 19.95
CA ASN A 586 -18.23 20.21 18.98
C ASN A 586 -18.51 20.55 17.51
N ARG A 587 -19.08 21.74 17.22
CA ARG A 587 -19.16 22.21 15.82
C ARG A 587 -17.79 22.43 15.18
N LEU A 588 -16.79 22.76 15.99
CA LEU A 588 -15.39 22.75 15.57
C LEU A 588 -14.62 21.83 16.51
N VAL A 589 -14.02 20.79 15.95
CA VAL A 589 -13.10 19.89 16.65
C VAL A 589 -11.75 20.00 15.97
N LEU A 590 -10.73 20.33 16.75
CA LEU A 590 -9.34 20.41 16.33
C LEU A 590 -8.56 19.34 17.08
N THR A 591 -7.80 18.54 16.35
CA THR A 591 -6.83 17.60 16.92
C THR A 591 -5.45 17.95 16.41
N ALA A 592 -4.46 17.97 17.28
CA ALA A 592 -3.07 18.19 16.93
C ALA A 592 -2.20 17.18 17.66
N GLU A 593 -1.29 16.54 16.95
CA GLU A 593 -0.39 15.57 17.52
C GLU A 593 1.00 15.69 16.92
N TYR A 594 2.01 15.78 17.75
CA TYR A 594 3.41 15.63 17.39
C TYR A 594 3.91 14.25 17.80
N TYR A 595 4.68 13.61 16.93
CA TYR A 595 5.33 12.33 17.23
C TYR A 595 6.80 12.35 16.84
N TYR A 596 7.59 11.58 17.58
CA TYR A 596 8.96 11.21 17.25
C TYR A 596 9.13 9.71 17.43
N SER A 597 9.64 9.03 16.41
CA SER A 597 9.96 7.60 16.48
C SER A 597 11.37 7.32 16.00
N LYS A 598 12.00 6.34 16.61
CA LYS A 598 13.31 5.82 16.22
C LYS A 598 13.20 4.31 16.03
N THR A 599 13.58 3.84 14.84
CA THR A 599 13.81 2.42 14.57
C THR A 599 15.27 2.11 14.81
N THR A 600 15.55 1.11 15.62
CA THR A 600 16.87 0.55 15.89
C THR A 600 16.88 -0.93 15.51
N ASP A 601 18.05 -1.52 15.46
CA ASP A 601 18.21 -2.91 15.02
C ASP A 601 17.60 -3.15 13.64
N MET A 602 17.67 -2.13 12.77
CA MET A 602 17.08 -2.18 11.44
C MET A 602 17.87 -3.13 10.55
N LEU A 603 17.13 -3.97 9.83
CA LEU A 603 17.68 -4.95 8.90
C LEU A 603 18.33 -4.29 7.70
N TYR A 604 19.53 -4.76 7.38
CA TYR A 604 20.21 -4.40 6.14
C TYR A 604 21.12 -5.54 5.66
N ALA A 605 21.27 -5.68 4.34
CA ALA A 605 22.16 -6.68 3.73
C ALA A 605 23.54 -6.06 3.51
N TYR A 606 24.50 -6.45 4.31
CA TYR A 606 25.88 -5.96 4.27
C TYR A 606 26.75 -6.78 3.32
N ASP A 607 27.64 -6.11 2.60
CA ASP A 607 28.70 -6.77 1.84
C ASP A 607 29.73 -7.36 2.81
N VAL A 608 30.06 -8.62 2.61
CA VAL A 608 31.02 -9.36 3.45
C VAL A 608 32.07 -10.05 2.58
N PRO A 609 33.30 -10.22 3.08
CA PRO A 609 34.36 -10.90 2.31
C PRO A 609 34.08 -12.39 2.16
N VAL A 610 34.40 -12.92 1.00
CA VAL A 610 34.33 -14.35 0.71
C VAL A 610 35.76 -14.82 0.34
N PRO A 611 36.46 -15.62 1.20
CA PRO A 611 36.14 -16.08 2.55
C PRO A 611 36.34 -15.00 3.63
N PRO A 612 35.92 -15.12 4.88
CA PRO A 612 35.45 -16.38 5.52
C PRO A 612 33.98 -16.71 5.31
N PHE A 613 33.16 -15.72 4.86
CA PHE A 613 31.76 -15.97 4.57
C PHE A 613 31.59 -16.84 3.31
N ALA A 614 30.51 -17.62 3.27
CA ALA A 614 30.22 -18.49 2.14
C ALA A 614 29.49 -17.77 0.98
N TYR A 615 28.89 -16.60 1.25
CA TYR A 615 28.17 -15.76 0.32
C TYR A 615 28.53 -14.29 0.57
N ASP A 616 28.44 -13.45 -0.45
CA ASP A 616 28.90 -12.06 -0.40
C ASP A 616 27.99 -11.08 0.34
N LYS A 617 26.83 -11.55 0.84
CA LYS A 617 25.86 -10.76 1.61
C LYS A 617 25.54 -11.40 2.94
N LEU A 618 25.47 -10.58 3.99
CA LEU A 618 24.97 -10.96 5.31
C LEU A 618 23.84 -10.03 5.74
N LEU A 619 22.68 -10.59 6.06
CA LEU A 619 21.58 -9.82 6.65
C LEU A 619 21.85 -9.65 8.16
N ALA A 620 21.92 -8.40 8.63
CA ALA A 620 22.17 -8.08 10.04
C ALA A 620 21.39 -6.88 10.54
N ASN A 621 21.19 -6.80 11.87
CA ASN A 621 20.41 -5.77 12.56
C ASN A 621 21.29 -4.60 13.03
N LEU A 622 21.94 -3.86 12.13
CA LEU A 622 22.89 -2.79 12.48
C LEU A 622 22.41 -1.40 12.08
N GLY A 623 21.31 -1.28 11.35
CA GLY A 623 20.80 -0.02 10.87
C GLY A 623 19.95 0.75 11.89
N SER A 624 19.81 2.05 11.68
CA SER A 624 18.87 2.89 12.44
C SER A 624 18.33 4.07 11.63
N MET A 625 17.07 4.46 11.89
CA MET A 625 16.43 5.62 11.28
C MET A 625 15.47 6.30 12.25
N SER A 626 15.11 7.55 11.95
CA SER A 626 14.11 8.30 12.70
C SER A 626 13.01 8.87 11.81
N ASN A 627 11.81 8.96 12.38
CA ASN A 627 10.65 9.61 11.79
C ASN A 627 10.02 10.55 12.81
N GLN A 628 9.68 11.77 12.38
CA GLN A 628 8.96 12.73 13.19
C GLN A 628 7.92 13.46 12.36
N GLY A 629 6.85 13.92 12.98
CA GLY A 629 5.82 14.66 12.27
C GLY A 629 4.84 15.35 13.17
N LEU A 630 4.09 16.26 12.55
CA LEU A 630 2.95 16.96 13.14
C LEU A 630 1.69 16.62 12.33
N GLU A 631 0.69 16.10 12.99
CA GLU A 631 -0.61 15.76 12.42
C GLU A 631 -1.66 16.72 12.97
N VAL A 632 -2.47 17.30 12.09
CA VAL A 632 -3.57 18.19 12.46
C VAL A 632 -4.84 17.72 11.78
N GLY A 633 -5.88 17.48 12.56
CA GLY A 633 -7.23 17.19 12.11
C GLY A 633 -8.17 18.34 12.43
N VAL A 634 -9.04 18.67 11.50
CA VAL A 634 -10.09 19.69 11.65
C VAL A 634 -11.42 19.07 11.22
N SER A 635 -12.39 19.03 12.12
CA SER A 635 -13.79 18.73 11.79
C SER A 635 -14.62 19.97 12.13
N PHE A 636 -15.26 20.55 11.10
CA PHE A 636 -16.00 21.81 11.25
C PHE A 636 -17.39 21.70 10.61
N THR A 637 -18.42 21.94 11.43
CA THR A 637 -19.83 22.00 11.01
C THR A 637 -20.36 23.42 11.14
N PRO A 638 -20.01 24.35 10.21
CA PRO A 638 -20.43 25.74 10.29
C PRO A 638 -21.94 25.93 10.19
N ILE A 639 -22.60 25.05 9.47
CA ILE A 639 -24.05 25.09 9.26
C ILE A 639 -24.65 23.78 9.75
N GLN A 640 -25.54 23.88 10.74
CA GLN A 640 -26.31 22.76 11.26
C GLN A 640 -27.73 23.23 11.53
N LYS A 641 -28.60 23.05 10.55
CA LYS A 641 -30.02 23.39 10.58
C LYS A 641 -30.84 22.16 10.18
N LYS A 642 -32.14 22.17 10.45
CA LYS A 642 -33.04 21.04 10.13
C LYS A 642 -32.92 20.58 8.67
N ASP A 643 -32.89 21.52 7.74
CA ASP A 643 -32.91 21.25 6.30
C ASP A 643 -31.55 21.52 5.61
N MET A 644 -30.53 21.93 6.36
CA MET A 644 -29.24 22.30 5.78
C MET A 644 -28.08 22.00 6.74
N GLU A 645 -27.09 21.29 6.24
CA GLU A 645 -25.89 20.94 6.99
C GLU A 645 -24.66 21.02 6.10
N LEU A 646 -23.60 21.64 6.61
CA LEU A 646 -22.28 21.69 5.96
C LEU A 646 -21.25 21.13 6.91
N ASN A 647 -20.56 20.09 6.49
CA ASN A 647 -19.44 19.47 7.21
C ASN A 647 -18.16 19.60 6.39
N ILE A 648 -17.09 20.04 7.04
CA ILE A 648 -15.75 20.20 6.48
C ILE A 648 -14.79 19.42 7.35
N ASN A 649 -14.22 18.35 6.81
CA ASN A 649 -13.19 17.57 7.47
C ASN A 649 -11.88 17.75 6.71
N MET A 650 -10.80 18.09 7.41
CA MET A 650 -9.47 18.30 6.83
C MET A 650 -8.42 17.61 7.69
N ASN A 651 -7.46 17.02 7.04
CA ASN A 651 -6.34 16.33 7.66
C ASN A 651 -5.04 16.86 7.03
N LEU A 652 -4.14 17.34 7.86
CA LEU A 652 -2.82 17.80 7.45
C LEU A 652 -1.77 16.98 8.19
N SER A 653 -0.75 16.51 7.48
CA SER A 653 0.39 15.84 8.10
C SER A 653 1.68 16.40 7.54
N TRP A 654 2.53 16.94 8.41
CA TRP A 654 3.92 17.22 8.11
C TRP A 654 4.78 16.09 8.63
N GLN A 655 5.74 15.62 7.82
CA GLN A 655 6.61 14.50 8.17
C GLN A 655 8.06 14.75 7.74
N LYS A 656 9.00 14.19 8.51
CA LYS A 656 10.42 14.18 8.21
C LYS A 656 11.01 12.86 8.65
N ASN A 657 11.64 12.12 7.74
CA ASN A 657 12.44 10.95 8.06
C ASN A 657 13.93 11.26 7.96
N LYS A 658 14.77 10.44 8.57
CA LYS A 658 16.22 10.54 8.49
C LYS A 658 16.84 9.15 8.70
N LEU A 659 17.67 8.71 7.78
CA LEU A 659 18.56 7.57 7.96
C LEU A 659 19.69 7.98 8.89
N LEU A 660 19.85 7.30 10.03
CA LEU A 660 20.81 7.69 11.05
C LEU A 660 22.14 6.95 10.91
N SER A 661 22.09 5.66 10.66
CA SER A 661 23.28 4.80 10.54
C SER A 661 22.96 3.54 9.74
N LEU A 662 23.95 3.04 9.00
CA LEU A 662 24.02 1.70 8.42
C LEU A 662 25.34 1.03 8.81
N SER A 663 25.81 1.24 10.03
CA SER A 663 27.04 0.65 10.55
C SER A 663 26.86 0.17 11.97
N GLY A 664 27.64 -0.82 12.36
CA GLY A 664 27.66 -1.42 13.69
C GLY A 664 28.63 -2.57 13.77
N GLU A 665 28.64 -3.28 14.89
CA GLU A 665 29.51 -4.43 15.16
C GLU A 665 28.70 -5.73 15.04
N TYR A 666 29.25 -6.71 14.33
CA TYR A 666 28.77 -8.08 14.25
C TYR A 666 29.93 -9.06 14.43
N ASP A 667 29.84 -9.93 15.44
CA ASP A 667 30.86 -10.96 15.80
C ASP A 667 32.29 -10.37 15.87
N GLY A 668 32.44 -9.20 16.54
CA GLY A 668 33.72 -8.50 16.69
C GLY A 668 34.22 -7.77 15.44
N MET A 669 33.49 -7.83 14.34
CA MET A 669 33.80 -7.11 13.09
C MET A 669 32.99 -5.83 12.97
N GLN A 670 33.67 -4.73 12.66
CA GLN A 670 32.98 -3.49 12.27
C GLN A 670 32.41 -3.64 10.85
N MET A 671 31.13 -3.52 10.73
CA MET A 671 30.42 -3.57 9.46
C MET A 671 29.79 -2.21 9.14
N SER A 672 29.92 -1.79 7.90
CA SER A 672 29.26 -0.58 7.41
C SER A 672 28.83 -0.77 5.96
N ALA A 673 27.64 -0.29 5.63
CA ALA A 673 27.30 -0.05 4.24
C ALA A 673 27.91 1.29 3.77
N ALA A 674 28.00 1.49 2.47
CA ALA A 674 28.42 2.77 1.91
C ALA A 674 27.46 3.90 2.37
N ASP A 675 28.02 5.05 2.73
CA ASP A 675 27.25 6.22 3.18
C ASP A 675 26.30 6.74 2.09
N ILE A 676 26.64 6.50 0.83
CA ILE A 676 25.86 6.85 -0.37
C ILE A 676 25.62 5.57 -1.16
N THR A 677 24.37 5.18 -1.31
CA THR A 677 23.98 3.97 -2.07
C THR A 677 22.90 4.34 -3.08
N ALA A 678 23.10 3.96 -4.34
CA ALA A 678 22.08 4.12 -5.37
C ALA A 678 20.84 3.27 -5.06
N MET A 679 19.65 3.87 -5.20
CA MET A 679 18.39 3.22 -4.92
C MET A 679 17.48 3.17 -6.15
N GLY A 680 17.44 4.24 -6.93
CA GLY A 680 16.59 4.35 -8.10
C GLY A 680 17.31 4.93 -9.31
N ALA A 681 17.08 4.30 -10.46
CA ALA A 681 17.68 4.67 -11.72
C ALA A 681 16.65 4.75 -12.85
N LEU A 682 17.02 5.49 -13.90
CA LEU A 682 16.27 5.47 -15.14
C LEU A 682 16.44 4.11 -15.82
N SER A 683 15.36 3.58 -16.36
CA SER A 683 15.38 2.37 -17.15
C SER A 683 16.11 2.62 -18.46
N GLY A 684 17.12 1.81 -18.75
CA GLY A 684 17.87 1.85 -19.98
C GLY A 684 17.11 1.38 -21.23
N ALA A 685 15.83 1.68 -21.38
CA ALA A 685 14.99 1.23 -22.49
C ALA A 685 15.35 1.92 -23.84
N GLY A 686 16.63 2.02 -24.14
CA GLY A 686 17.18 2.42 -25.41
C GLY A 686 17.30 3.93 -25.67
N GLN A 687 16.51 4.76 -25.05
CA GLN A 687 16.52 6.21 -25.28
C GLN A 687 17.56 6.99 -24.47
N HIS A 688 18.18 6.39 -23.48
CA HIS A 688 19.11 7.07 -22.59
C HIS A 688 20.54 6.52 -22.65
N GLY A 689 20.84 5.61 -23.56
CA GLY A 689 22.20 5.10 -23.73
C GLY A 689 22.83 4.42 -22.51
N GLY A 690 22.08 4.22 -21.39
CA GLY A 690 22.65 3.63 -20.19
C GLY A 690 21.72 3.66 -18.97
N TYR A 691 22.21 3.02 -17.90
CA TYR A 691 21.58 2.95 -16.60
C TYR A 691 22.11 4.11 -15.75
N ASN A 692 21.26 5.08 -15.43
CA ASN A 692 21.65 6.28 -14.70
C ASN A 692 20.92 6.34 -13.34
N ASN A 693 21.71 6.35 -12.27
CA ASN A 693 21.19 6.53 -10.92
C ASN A 693 20.75 7.98 -10.69
N VAL A 694 19.58 8.18 -10.16
CA VAL A 694 19.01 9.51 -9.84
C VAL A 694 18.56 9.64 -8.40
N VAL A 695 18.14 8.54 -7.75
CA VAL A 695 17.67 8.50 -6.38
C VAL A 695 18.61 7.68 -5.52
N TYR A 696 18.96 8.22 -4.37
CA TYR A 696 19.96 7.64 -3.48
C TYR A 696 19.45 7.54 -2.05
N GLN A 697 20.05 6.62 -1.33
CA GLN A 697 19.97 6.47 0.10
C GLN A 697 21.29 6.99 0.67
N ILE A 698 21.22 8.04 1.49
CA ILE A 698 22.40 8.72 2.05
C ILE A 698 22.26 8.79 3.57
N VAL A 699 23.28 8.33 4.30
CA VAL A 699 23.33 8.42 5.76
C VAL A 699 23.25 9.89 6.18
N GLY A 700 22.42 10.21 7.16
CA GLY A 700 22.17 11.56 7.60
C GLY A 700 21.08 12.32 6.83
N GLN A 701 20.53 11.75 5.75
CA GLN A 701 19.51 12.35 4.89
C GLN A 701 18.16 11.62 4.97
N PRO A 702 17.05 12.20 4.46
CA PRO A 702 15.81 11.49 4.21
C PRO A 702 16.02 10.32 3.23
N LEU A 703 15.16 9.31 3.30
CA LEU A 703 15.14 8.26 2.25
C LEU A 703 14.66 8.84 0.93
N GLY A 704 15.27 8.39 -0.18
CA GLY A 704 14.91 8.82 -1.52
C GLY A 704 15.30 10.25 -1.85
N VAL A 705 16.56 10.63 -1.62
CA VAL A 705 17.10 11.91 -2.06
C VAL A 705 17.54 11.83 -3.51
N PHE A 706 17.35 12.93 -4.24
CA PHE A 706 17.94 13.12 -5.55
C PHE A 706 19.36 13.64 -5.40
N TYR A 707 20.31 12.83 -5.83
CA TYR A 707 21.75 13.19 -5.84
C TYR A 707 22.21 13.29 -7.29
N LEU A 708 22.27 14.52 -7.81
CA LEU A 708 22.33 14.82 -9.24
C LEU A 708 23.38 15.87 -9.55
N PRO A 709 23.94 15.87 -10.78
CA PRO A 709 24.69 17.00 -11.33
C PRO A 709 23.79 18.25 -11.43
N HIS A 710 24.38 19.44 -11.25
CA HIS A 710 23.71 20.71 -11.48
C HIS A 710 23.82 21.16 -12.93
N CYS A 711 22.68 21.52 -13.53
CA CYS A 711 22.62 22.07 -14.88
C CYS A 711 22.37 23.58 -14.82
N LYS A 712 23.33 24.39 -15.31
CA LYS A 712 23.21 25.85 -15.38
C LYS A 712 22.22 26.32 -16.44
N GLY A 713 21.89 25.44 -17.41
CA GLY A 713 20.97 25.76 -18.50
C GLY A 713 21.27 24.95 -19.77
N ILE A 714 20.82 25.46 -20.89
CA ILE A 714 21.05 24.84 -22.21
C ILE A 714 21.98 25.76 -23.01
N ILE A 715 23.02 25.18 -23.63
CA ILE A 715 23.99 25.88 -24.48
C ILE A 715 23.99 25.26 -25.89
N GLU A 716 24.27 26.07 -26.89
CA GLU A 716 24.50 25.62 -28.26
C GLU A 716 25.86 24.93 -28.38
N ASP A 717 25.91 23.81 -29.12
CA ASP A 717 27.13 23.00 -29.30
C ASP A 717 28.02 23.48 -30.46
N GLY A 718 27.65 24.57 -31.12
CA GLY A 718 28.37 25.11 -32.32
C GLY A 718 27.95 24.48 -33.66
N ASN A 719 27.05 23.45 -33.63
CA ASN A 719 26.52 22.77 -34.83
C ASN A 719 25.01 23.03 -35.02
N GLY A 720 24.45 23.98 -34.27
CA GLY A 720 23.00 24.25 -34.31
C GLY A 720 22.18 23.30 -33.44
N HIS A 721 22.83 22.46 -32.63
CA HIS A 721 22.19 21.64 -31.62
C HIS A 721 22.39 22.22 -30.21
N TYR A 722 21.60 21.78 -29.28
CA TYR A 722 21.66 22.22 -27.89
C TYR A 722 21.99 21.04 -26.96
N ARG A 723 22.71 21.35 -25.87
CA ARG A 723 23.12 20.39 -24.83
C ARG A 723 23.00 21.01 -23.45
N TYR A 724 23.01 20.17 -22.40
CA TYR A 724 22.96 20.63 -21.02
C TYR A 724 24.35 21.16 -20.58
N ASP A 725 24.40 22.37 -20.02
CA ASP A 725 25.60 22.96 -19.42
C ASP A 725 25.71 22.48 -17.96
N ILE A 726 26.44 21.39 -17.74
CA ILE A 726 26.63 20.81 -16.42
C ILE A 726 27.77 21.54 -15.70
N GLU A 727 27.55 21.86 -14.42
CA GLU A 727 28.54 22.54 -13.59
C GLU A 727 29.60 21.58 -13.05
N ASP A 728 30.87 21.97 -13.15
CA ASP A 728 32.00 21.40 -12.43
C ASP A 728 31.93 21.90 -10.98
N LEU A 729 31.34 21.10 -10.08
CA LEU A 729 31.02 21.51 -8.70
C LEU A 729 32.26 21.55 -7.81
N ASP A 730 33.26 20.67 -8.03
CA ASP A 730 34.51 20.62 -7.27
C ASP A 730 35.60 21.51 -7.85
N LYS A 731 35.37 22.11 -9.04
CA LYS A 731 36.23 23.06 -9.75
C LYS A 731 37.61 22.48 -10.10
N ASN A 732 37.63 21.17 -10.40
CA ASN A 732 38.87 20.48 -10.82
C ASN A 732 39.17 20.64 -12.30
N GLY A 733 38.32 21.30 -13.09
CA GLY A 733 38.43 21.57 -14.51
C GLY A 733 37.82 20.49 -15.44
N THR A 734 37.18 19.47 -14.86
CA THR A 734 36.51 18.40 -15.61
C THR A 734 35.15 18.07 -14.96
N VAL A 735 34.12 17.89 -15.80
CA VAL A 735 32.81 17.48 -15.31
C VAL A 735 32.78 15.95 -15.16
N ASP A 736 32.63 15.47 -13.93
CA ASP A 736 32.48 14.03 -13.60
C ASP A 736 31.03 13.70 -13.26
N LEU A 737 30.36 12.94 -14.12
CA LEU A 737 28.96 12.50 -13.94
C LEU A 737 28.81 11.18 -13.15
N SER A 738 29.90 10.60 -12.68
CA SER A 738 29.90 9.38 -11.87
C SER A 738 29.25 9.59 -10.52
N ASP A 739 28.95 8.51 -9.79
CA ASP A 739 28.27 8.53 -8.48
C ASP A 739 29.10 9.28 -7.39
N GLY A 740 30.40 9.47 -7.57
CA GLY A 740 31.28 10.22 -6.67
C GLY A 740 31.72 11.57 -7.19
N GLY A 741 31.25 11.96 -8.39
CA GLY A 741 31.66 13.18 -9.10
C GLY A 741 30.86 14.43 -8.73
N ASP A 742 30.66 15.30 -9.73
CA ASP A 742 30.01 16.62 -9.59
C ASP A 742 28.52 16.53 -9.32
N ARG A 743 28.15 16.03 -8.15
CA ARG A 743 26.76 15.83 -7.74
C ARG A 743 26.46 16.53 -6.41
N TYR A 744 25.20 16.88 -6.22
CA TYR A 744 24.70 17.46 -4.97
C TYR A 744 23.29 16.96 -4.63
N ILE A 745 22.84 17.17 -3.39
CA ILE A 745 21.49 16.81 -2.96
C ILE A 745 20.51 17.86 -3.49
N ALA A 746 19.88 17.57 -4.62
CA ALA A 746 18.96 18.47 -5.32
C ALA A 746 17.51 18.47 -4.77
N GLY A 747 17.17 17.50 -3.93
CA GLY A 747 15.83 17.38 -3.34
C GLY A 747 15.51 15.98 -2.83
N GLN A 748 14.25 15.75 -2.53
CA GLN A 748 13.75 14.45 -2.04
C GLN A 748 12.46 14.04 -2.75
N ALA A 749 12.27 12.73 -2.93
CA ALA A 749 11.07 12.12 -3.53
C ALA A 749 9.87 12.07 -2.57
N THR A 750 10.15 11.98 -1.25
CA THR A 750 9.10 11.88 -0.24
C THR A 750 8.47 13.24 0.05
N PRO A 751 7.13 13.38 0.00
CA PRO A 751 6.44 14.59 0.38
C PRO A 751 6.70 14.98 1.84
N LYS A 752 6.89 16.28 2.08
CA LYS A 752 7.01 16.83 3.43
C LYS A 752 5.65 17.07 4.08
N VAL A 753 4.65 17.43 3.28
CA VAL A 753 3.29 17.72 3.74
C VAL A 753 2.29 16.96 2.90
N THR A 754 1.32 16.33 3.56
CA THR A 754 0.15 15.72 2.90
C THR A 754 -1.12 16.32 3.44
N LEU A 755 -2.12 16.46 2.56
CA LEU A 755 -3.45 17.01 2.84
C LEU A 755 -4.51 16.00 2.41
N GLY A 756 -5.51 15.79 3.25
CA GLY A 756 -6.77 15.15 2.89
C GLY A 756 -7.93 16.05 3.30
N SER A 757 -8.99 16.10 2.52
CA SER A 757 -10.20 16.86 2.85
C SER A 757 -11.44 16.22 2.31
N ASN A 758 -12.51 16.26 3.12
CA ASN A 758 -13.86 15.86 2.73
C ASN A 758 -14.81 16.98 3.11
N ILE A 759 -15.49 17.56 2.11
CA ILE A 759 -16.53 18.58 2.28
C ILE A 759 -17.86 17.97 1.89
N SER A 760 -18.81 17.92 2.81
CA SER A 760 -20.15 17.42 2.56
C SER A 760 -21.20 18.49 2.88
N PHE A 761 -22.13 18.69 1.94
CA PHE A 761 -23.22 19.62 2.07
C PHE A 761 -24.54 18.90 1.83
N ARG A 762 -25.46 19.01 2.77
CA ARG A 762 -26.84 18.51 2.65
C ARG A 762 -27.82 19.67 2.68
N TYR A 763 -28.75 19.64 1.73
CA TYR A 763 -29.90 20.55 1.71
C TYR A 763 -31.17 19.76 1.42
N ARG A 764 -32.01 19.59 2.45
CA ARG A 764 -33.17 18.69 2.41
C ARG A 764 -32.77 17.27 1.98
N ASP A 765 -33.29 16.83 0.83
CA ASP A 765 -33.07 15.51 0.27
C ASP A 765 -31.83 15.44 -0.67
N TRP A 766 -31.18 16.59 -0.92
CA TRP A 766 -29.96 16.66 -1.71
C TRP A 766 -28.72 16.58 -0.85
N TYR A 767 -27.72 15.86 -1.32
CA TYR A 767 -26.37 15.91 -0.74
C TYR A 767 -25.31 16.11 -1.82
N LEU A 768 -24.28 16.85 -1.49
CA LEU A 768 -23.07 17.07 -2.28
C LEU A 768 -21.87 16.68 -1.44
N SER A 769 -20.95 15.92 -2.02
CA SER A 769 -19.68 15.55 -1.37
C SER A 769 -18.52 15.83 -2.30
N LEU A 770 -17.48 16.49 -1.78
CA LEU A 770 -16.21 16.75 -2.48
C LEU A 770 -15.08 16.21 -1.66
N GLN A 771 -14.25 15.35 -2.26
CA GLN A 771 -13.04 14.83 -1.66
C GLN A 771 -11.81 15.33 -2.41
N MET A 772 -10.80 15.72 -1.64
CA MET A 772 -9.53 16.23 -2.14
C MET A 772 -8.37 15.57 -1.40
N ASN A 773 -7.28 15.37 -2.09
CA ASN A 773 -6.00 15.01 -1.50
C ASN A 773 -4.86 15.82 -2.13
N GLY A 774 -3.74 15.96 -1.43
CA GLY A 774 -2.60 16.69 -1.93
C GLY A 774 -1.31 16.28 -1.25
N ALA A 775 -0.20 16.49 -1.95
CA ALA A 775 1.14 16.26 -1.42
C ALA A 775 2.07 17.41 -1.86
N PHE A 776 2.92 17.88 -0.94
CA PHE A 776 3.73 19.08 -1.13
C PHE A 776 5.13 18.91 -0.57
N GLY A 777 6.08 19.68 -1.13
CA GLY A 777 7.46 19.76 -0.67
C GLY A 777 8.31 18.56 -1.10
N HIS A 778 7.98 17.94 -2.21
CA HIS A 778 8.77 16.89 -2.85
C HIS A 778 9.08 17.23 -4.30
N LYS A 779 9.99 16.48 -4.87
CA LYS A 779 10.34 16.58 -6.29
C LYS A 779 10.10 15.27 -7.02
N ILE A 780 10.01 15.37 -8.34
CA ILE A 780 9.88 14.26 -9.29
C ILE A 780 10.96 14.42 -10.34
N PHE A 781 11.68 13.35 -10.64
CA PHE A 781 12.56 13.32 -11.79
C PHE A 781 11.76 12.95 -13.03
N ASN A 782 11.67 13.89 -13.98
CA ASN A 782 10.94 13.72 -15.23
C ASN A 782 11.81 13.03 -16.30
N GLY A 783 12.07 11.73 -16.13
CA GLY A 783 12.78 10.92 -17.09
C GLY A 783 12.02 10.75 -18.42
N THR A 784 10.71 10.88 -18.38
CA THR A 784 9.83 10.92 -19.58
C THR A 784 10.13 12.16 -20.43
N GLY A 785 10.21 13.33 -19.79
CA GLY A 785 10.59 14.58 -20.46
C GLY A 785 12.00 14.52 -21.04
N LEU A 786 12.98 14.03 -20.27
CA LEU A 786 14.36 13.83 -20.75
C LEU A 786 14.40 12.95 -22.00
N ALA A 787 13.76 11.77 -21.94
CA ALA A 787 13.77 10.79 -23.03
C ALA A 787 13.16 11.32 -24.32
N TYR A 788 11.93 11.85 -24.23
CA TYR A 788 11.17 12.22 -25.44
C TYR A 788 11.43 13.65 -25.93
N THR A 789 12.30 14.42 -25.24
CA THR A 789 12.81 15.70 -25.77
C THR A 789 14.15 15.54 -26.46
N ASN A 790 14.85 14.43 -26.23
CA ASN A 790 16.16 14.16 -26.80
C ASN A 790 16.07 13.83 -28.29
N MET A 791 16.65 14.69 -29.15
CA MET A 791 16.68 14.53 -30.61
C MET A 791 17.76 13.56 -31.08
N SER A 792 18.71 13.15 -30.22
CA SER A 792 19.73 12.16 -30.61
C SER A 792 19.17 10.77 -30.93
N SER A 793 17.99 10.46 -30.40
CA SER A 793 17.26 9.21 -30.62
C SER A 793 16.25 9.29 -31.76
N PHE A 794 16.00 10.48 -32.30
CA PHE A 794 15.12 10.70 -33.44
C PHE A 794 15.91 10.48 -34.76
N PRO A 795 15.37 9.78 -35.79
CA PRO A 795 13.99 9.32 -35.95
C PRO A 795 13.73 7.86 -35.54
N ASP A 796 14.70 7.15 -34.93
CA ASP A 796 14.48 5.77 -34.47
C ASP A 796 13.34 5.65 -33.44
N TYR A 797 13.13 6.71 -32.66
CA TYR A 797 12.05 6.85 -31.68
C TYR A 797 11.25 8.13 -31.98
N ASN A 798 9.95 8.09 -31.75
CA ASN A 798 9.13 9.28 -31.77
C ASN A 798 9.45 10.18 -30.57
N VAL A 799 9.23 11.47 -30.70
CA VAL A 799 9.54 12.50 -29.70
C VAL A 799 8.32 13.36 -29.38
N LEU A 800 8.41 14.13 -28.29
CA LEU A 800 7.41 15.13 -27.94
C LEU A 800 7.27 16.20 -29.03
N LYS A 801 6.06 16.70 -29.22
CA LYS A 801 5.71 17.70 -30.21
C LYS A 801 6.61 18.95 -30.20
N GLY A 802 7.06 19.40 -29.03
CA GLY A 802 7.99 20.54 -28.91
C GLY A 802 9.49 20.19 -28.93
N ALA A 803 9.85 18.92 -29.14
CA ALA A 803 11.26 18.50 -29.13
C ALA A 803 12.05 19.02 -30.36
N PRO A 804 11.50 19.02 -31.60
CA PRO A 804 12.23 19.53 -32.76
C PRO A 804 12.57 21.03 -32.71
N GLU A 805 11.77 21.83 -31.97
CA GLU A 805 12.04 23.26 -31.76
C GLU A 805 13.17 23.48 -30.78
N LYS A 806 13.23 22.66 -29.73
CA LYS A 806 14.30 22.70 -28.71
C LYS A 806 15.63 22.17 -29.23
N ASN A 807 15.58 21.23 -30.13
CA ASN A 807 16.74 20.57 -30.77
C ASN A 807 17.86 20.15 -29.78
N ILE A 808 17.45 19.58 -28.63
CA ILE A 808 18.41 19.10 -27.64
C ILE A 808 18.93 17.73 -28.07
N VAL A 809 20.23 17.65 -28.32
CA VAL A 809 20.95 16.42 -28.72
C VAL A 809 21.87 16.01 -27.58
N ASP A 810 21.25 15.73 -26.41
CA ASP A 810 21.96 15.39 -25.19
C ASP A 810 21.05 14.53 -24.28
N GLN A 811 21.61 13.52 -23.64
CA GLN A 811 20.91 12.61 -22.75
C GLN A 811 21.50 12.61 -21.32
N ASN A 812 22.35 13.58 -20.99
CA ASN A 812 22.94 13.70 -19.66
C ASN A 812 21.87 13.93 -18.61
N VAL A 813 21.93 13.11 -17.56
CA VAL A 813 21.02 13.20 -16.41
C VAL A 813 21.50 14.30 -15.48
N SER A 814 20.63 15.27 -15.21
CA SER A 814 20.90 16.40 -14.32
C SER A 814 19.62 16.91 -13.66
N ASP A 815 19.74 17.86 -12.77
CA ASP A 815 18.60 18.51 -12.09
C ASP A 815 17.73 19.38 -13.00
N TYR A 816 18.08 19.54 -14.28
CA TYR A 816 17.24 20.22 -15.29
C TYR A 816 15.85 19.56 -15.41
N TRP A 817 15.77 18.25 -15.23
CA TRP A 817 14.53 17.48 -15.28
C TRP A 817 13.95 17.16 -13.91
N LEU A 818 14.49 17.79 -12.84
CA LEU A 818 14.00 17.62 -11.48
C LEU A 818 12.95 18.69 -11.14
N GLU A 819 11.69 18.33 -11.32
CA GLU A 819 10.55 19.24 -11.17
C GLU A 819 9.92 19.19 -9.77
N LYS A 820 9.09 20.20 -9.43
CA LYS A 820 8.25 20.16 -8.25
C LYS A 820 7.15 19.13 -8.42
N GLY A 821 7.03 18.22 -7.45
CA GLY A 821 5.99 17.19 -7.41
C GLY A 821 4.70 17.65 -6.71
N ASP A 822 4.60 18.90 -6.27
CA ASP A 822 3.48 19.43 -5.52
C ASP A 822 2.17 19.33 -6.30
N TYR A 823 1.12 18.85 -5.63
CA TYR A 823 -0.22 18.78 -6.24
C TYR A 823 -1.36 18.92 -5.24
N LEU A 824 -2.50 19.37 -5.73
CA LEU A 824 -3.82 19.25 -5.12
C LEU A 824 -4.76 18.54 -6.11
N ASN A 825 -5.27 17.39 -5.70
CA ASN A 825 -6.16 16.56 -6.51
C ASN A 825 -7.60 16.62 -5.98
N PHE A 826 -8.55 16.97 -6.84
CA PHE A 826 -9.99 16.86 -6.62
C PHE A 826 -10.42 15.43 -7.00
N GLU A 827 -10.36 14.54 -6.02
CA GLU A 827 -10.43 13.11 -6.24
C GLU A 827 -11.84 12.63 -6.60
N ASN A 828 -12.87 13.15 -5.89
CA ASN A 828 -14.25 12.75 -6.11
C ASN A 828 -15.20 13.91 -5.87
N LEU A 829 -16.17 14.08 -6.76
CA LEU A 829 -17.34 14.93 -6.58
C LEU A 829 -18.59 14.06 -6.76
N THR A 830 -19.46 14.03 -5.75
CA THR A 830 -20.71 13.26 -5.78
C THR A 830 -21.90 14.15 -5.44
N LEU A 831 -22.91 14.13 -6.30
CA LEU A 831 -24.22 14.70 -6.05
C LEU A 831 -25.25 13.59 -5.92
N GLY A 832 -26.06 13.61 -4.87
CA GLY A 832 -27.13 12.61 -4.68
C GLY A 832 -28.42 13.22 -4.22
N TYR A 833 -29.49 12.45 -4.44
CA TYR A 833 -30.85 12.81 -4.08
C TYR A 833 -31.56 11.64 -3.40
N ASP A 834 -32.04 11.87 -2.19
CA ASP A 834 -32.86 10.92 -1.44
C ASP A 834 -34.33 11.10 -1.87
N ILE A 835 -34.86 10.14 -2.59
CA ILE A 835 -36.24 10.18 -3.10
C ILE A 835 -37.19 9.96 -1.91
N PRO A 836 -38.06 10.94 -1.58
CA PRO A 836 -38.94 10.82 -0.40
C PRO A 836 -40.02 9.76 -0.64
N ILE A 837 -39.92 8.65 0.07
CA ILE A 837 -40.91 7.56 0.03
C ILE A 837 -41.82 7.69 1.24
N ARG A 838 -43.13 7.79 1.00
CA ARG A 838 -44.12 7.98 2.07
C ARG A 838 -44.81 6.71 2.53
N LYS A 839 -44.90 5.69 1.69
CA LYS A 839 -45.54 4.38 1.98
C LYS A 839 -45.01 3.32 1.00
N GLY A 840 -44.90 2.07 1.44
CA GLY A 840 -44.53 0.92 0.60
C GLY A 840 -43.54 -0.02 1.24
N VAL A 841 -43.10 -1.02 0.50
CA VAL A 841 -42.09 -2.00 0.91
C VAL A 841 -40.69 -1.37 0.88
N VAL A 842 -40.46 -0.36 0.03
CA VAL A 842 -39.20 0.39 -0.05
C VAL A 842 -39.15 1.40 1.08
N GLN A 843 -38.11 1.33 1.92
CA GLN A 843 -37.86 2.21 3.06
C GLN A 843 -37.04 3.43 2.67
N SER A 844 -36.04 3.26 1.79
CA SER A 844 -35.23 4.36 1.25
C SER A 844 -34.82 4.09 -0.19
N LEU A 845 -34.75 5.17 -0.97
CA LEU A 845 -34.31 5.13 -2.36
C LEU A 845 -33.45 6.36 -2.61
N ARG A 846 -32.20 6.14 -3.01
CA ARG A 846 -31.23 7.20 -3.34
C ARG A 846 -30.71 7.01 -4.74
N VAL A 847 -30.61 8.09 -5.48
CA VAL A 847 -29.90 8.17 -6.75
C VAL A 847 -28.71 9.11 -6.62
N SER A 848 -27.61 8.82 -7.28
CA SER A 848 -26.42 9.66 -7.24
C SER A 848 -25.71 9.72 -8.59
N ALA A 849 -25.02 10.83 -8.82
CA ALA A 849 -24.07 10.99 -9.91
C ALA A 849 -22.71 11.41 -9.35
N SER A 850 -21.63 10.80 -9.83
CA SER A 850 -20.29 11.13 -9.35
C SER A 850 -19.26 11.21 -10.47
N VAL A 851 -18.20 11.98 -10.20
CA VAL A 851 -17.03 12.09 -11.06
C VAL A 851 -15.79 11.81 -10.20
N ASN A 852 -15.01 10.78 -10.58
CA ASN A 852 -13.71 10.51 -9.99
C ASN A 852 -12.59 11.12 -10.85
N ASN A 853 -11.48 11.54 -10.20
CA ASN A 853 -10.33 12.21 -10.81
C ASN A 853 -10.79 13.48 -11.57
N LEU A 854 -11.57 14.33 -10.88
CA LEU A 854 -12.17 15.53 -11.47
C LEU A 854 -11.13 16.48 -12.04
N ALA A 855 -10.08 16.80 -11.25
CA ALA A 855 -8.98 17.68 -11.66
C ALA A 855 -7.78 17.52 -10.74
N THR A 856 -6.58 17.76 -11.26
CA THR A 856 -5.33 17.87 -10.49
C THR A 856 -4.66 19.20 -10.81
N ILE A 857 -4.40 20.00 -9.79
CA ILE A 857 -3.63 21.24 -9.89
C ILE A 857 -2.17 20.91 -9.53
N SER A 858 -1.26 21.14 -10.47
CA SER A 858 0.18 20.92 -10.29
C SER A 858 0.96 21.72 -11.32
N SER A 859 2.22 22.06 -10.98
CA SER A 859 3.19 22.64 -11.91
C SER A 859 4.03 21.57 -12.63
N TYR A 860 3.83 20.28 -12.33
CA TYR A 860 4.56 19.18 -12.96
C TYR A 860 4.20 19.06 -14.44
N SER A 861 5.23 19.01 -15.32
CA SER A 861 5.02 19.02 -16.78
C SER A 861 4.61 17.65 -17.36
N GLY A 862 4.88 16.54 -16.64
CA GLY A 862 4.52 15.19 -17.08
C GLY A 862 3.01 14.90 -17.01
N LEU A 863 2.63 13.63 -17.17
CA LEU A 863 1.22 13.22 -17.21
C LEU A 863 0.51 13.44 -15.88
N THR A 864 1.12 13.03 -14.79
CA THR A 864 0.60 13.14 -13.42
C THR A 864 1.73 13.24 -12.40
N PRO A 865 1.58 14.09 -11.37
CA PRO A 865 2.51 14.12 -10.24
C PRO A 865 2.26 12.98 -9.22
N MET A 866 1.20 12.21 -9.39
CA MET A 866 0.82 11.11 -8.49
C MET A 866 1.59 9.85 -8.87
N ILE A 867 2.90 9.85 -8.60
CA ILE A 867 3.80 8.71 -8.80
C ILE A 867 4.22 8.09 -7.46
N ASN A 868 4.98 7.00 -7.49
CA ASN A 868 5.52 6.41 -6.27
C ASN A 868 6.45 7.38 -5.52
N SER A 869 6.05 7.79 -4.33
CA SER A 869 6.82 8.69 -3.46
C SER A 869 7.09 8.12 -2.07
N TYR A 870 6.62 6.92 -1.76
CA TYR A 870 6.69 6.31 -0.43
C TYR A 870 7.26 4.90 -0.41
N VAL A 871 7.11 4.13 -1.47
CA VAL A 871 7.66 2.78 -1.53
C VAL A 871 9.13 2.86 -1.90
N VAL A 872 9.99 2.42 -0.99
CA VAL A 872 11.46 2.39 -1.20
C VAL A 872 11.78 1.29 -2.21
N ASN A 873 11.93 1.67 -3.44
CA ASN A 873 12.32 0.80 -4.55
C ASN A 873 12.96 1.63 -5.69
N SER A 874 13.34 0.96 -6.77
CA SER A 874 13.98 1.59 -7.93
C SER A 874 13.14 2.61 -8.71
N THR A 875 11.83 2.75 -8.40
CA THR A 875 10.94 3.70 -9.09
C THR A 875 10.57 4.91 -8.24
N MET A 876 11.08 5.00 -7.01
CA MET A 876 10.71 6.06 -6.08
C MET A 876 11.07 7.45 -6.61
N GLY A 877 10.09 8.32 -6.77
CA GLY A 877 10.27 9.69 -7.25
C GLY A 877 10.58 9.84 -8.74
N ILE A 878 10.51 8.76 -9.51
CA ILE A 878 10.91 8.75 -10.93
C ILE A 878 9.68 8.55 -11.82
N ASP A 879 9.45 9.48 -12.75
CA ASP A 879 8.58 9.30 -13.91
C ASP A 879 9.44 8.88 -15.11
N ASP A 880 9.42 7.60 -15.43
CA ASP A 880 10.29 7.02 -16.47
C ASP A 880 9.48 6.35 -17.59
N LYS A 881 8.99 7.14 -18.56
CA LYS A 881 8.44 6.69 -19.86
C LYS A 881 7.24 5.74 -19.82
N ARG A 882 6.70 5.42 -18.65
CA ARG A 882 5.81 4.26 -18.42
C ARG A 882 4.54 4.61 -17.65
N THR A 883 4.20 5.90 -17.59
CA THR A 883 3.06 6.37 -16.81
C THR A 883 1.73 6.01 -17.46
N TYR A 884 0.81 5.49 -16.68
CA TYR A 884 -0.56 5.17 -17.09
C TYR A 884 -1.29 6.44 -17.54
N PRO A 885 -2.07 6.40 -18.64
CA PRO A 885 -2.85 7.56 -19.12
C PRO A 885 -3.84 8.06 -18.07
N VAL A 886 -3.99 9.38 -17.96
CA VAL A 886 -4.90 10.00 -17.00
C VAL A 886 -6.34 9.93 -17.50
N TYR A 887 -7.26 9.43 -16.67
CA TYR A 887 -8.67 9.26 -17.02
C TYR A 887 -9.61 9.80 -15.95
N ARG A 888 -10.84 10.10 -16.33
CA ARG A 888 -11.96 10.41 -15.45
C ARG A 888 -13.00 9.31 -15.50
N THR A 889 -13.66 9.06 -14.34
CA THR A 889 -14.78 8.13 -14.26
C THR A 889 -16.03 8.91 -13.95
N PHE A 890 -17.02 8.86 -14.84
CA PHE A 890 -18.36 9.40 -14.65
C PHE A 890 -19.29 8.27 -14.28
N SER A 891 -20.00 8.37 -13.17
CA SER A 891 -20.85 7.26 -12.70
C SER A 891 -22.20 7.68 -12.20
N LEU A 892 -23.16 6.75 -12.33
CA LEU A 892 -24.50 6.82 -11.76
C LEU A 892 -24.65 5.71 -10.71
N GLY A 893 -25.27 6.04 -9.59
CA GLY A 893 -25.50 5.11 -8.48
C GLY A 893 -26.96 5.06 -8.08
N LEU A 894 -27.40 3.88 -7.65
CA LEU A 894 -28.70 3.58 -7.09
C LEU A 894 -28.52 2.83 -5.76
N SER A 895 -29.15 3.29 -4.68
CA SER A 895 -29.21 2.60 -3.41
C SER A 895 -30.67 2.45 -2.97
N VAL A 896 -31.07 1.23 -2.66
CA VAL A 896 -32.46 0.87 -2.26
C VAL A 896 -32.40 0.06 -0.97
N GLN A 897 -33.26 0.39 -0.03
CA GLN A 897 -33.48 -0.39 1.19
C GLN A 897 -34.97 -0.78 1.30
N PHE A 898 -35.23 -2.06 1.55
CA PHE A 898 -36.55 -2.65 1.71
C PHE A 898 -36.83 -3.02 3.15
#